data_e6dcb7aa46371cf7af3bf0f3261d6252
#
_entry.id   e6dcb7aa46371cf7af3bf0f3261d6252
#
_cell.length_a   1.000
_cell.length_b   1.000
_cell.length_c   1.000
_cell.angle_alpha   90.00
_cell.angle_beta   90.00
_cell.angle_gamma   90.00
#
_symmetry.space_group_name_H-M   'P 1'
#
loop_
_entity.id
_entity.type
_entity.pdbx_description
1 polymer ?
#
loop_
_entity_poly.entity_id
_entity_poly.type
_entity_poly.pdbx_seq_one_letter_code
_entity_poly.pdbx_strand_id
1 'polypeptide(L)'
;MKKNVLGLVVGLLGLLTVACNPQPEGVQSFDMQKIAGRYADTETGMKQSDIFKKNVLYVSPEDGSKGVVIWEKGDKPVWSQGNYLVFELYGEAQYSGVINIEFYKDMKNFVAEKIVLQGGETSGTDKDMPWISCLMGVLPQLKTQVVFPLSYLDAQQLFVPRSPRQLKGTVSGNRLAPEDIIKVVLRFGPYDGSNYRASYELASVSITDSLPDPYPAISTPVIDRLGQWKDKEWPGKLKDEEDMIRQNQAIAKEIENVGYPSEWGRFGGWKKKQFKGTGFFRTQHDGTRWWLVDPDGYAFLSVGIDCIGPNSSGPVNGMEDLFEWLPENGNATYAEAVKDRRGFKTVDFYIANMIRVYGQDWRSQWDKLTENLMKKIRFNTVGNWSDIDFARKSRIPYVLPLRDFPGTAVSLYRDFPDVFSDEYLQNAKAFARQLADYKDDPYMVGYFLRNEPQWAFGYHNLAYEMFATRQASHTKDEFINWLEKKYQGDITVVNKKWNLKLKDFASLKDCTFKEYPSDVANDDFYEFSTIMVKMYVDIPCDEVVKIDKNHMNLGMRYAWLSSDLLYKAGERFDVFSINGYGLVPPPTSEIAERSGKPVMIGEFHQGAVDRALPATGIIGVLNQQERAAAYRNYIEQGFARPELVGMHYFQWIDQPYYGRFDGENYNIGVVTTCNIPYPELTEAMTTTNERIYDVATGKVEAYSADIPKTPAIHY
;
A
#
# COMPACT_ATOMS: atom_id res chain seq x y z
N MET A 1 71.95 40.06 48.65
CA MET A 1 72.16 38.70 49.16
C MET A 1 71.54 37.70 48.14
N LYS A 2 72.34 36.81 47.67
CA LYS A 2 72.03 35.81 46.63
C LYS A 2 71.04 34.79 47.14
N LYS A 3 70.11 34.30 46.21
CA LYS A 3 69.80 32.85 46.13
C LYS A 3 69.28 32.52 44.77
N ASN A 4 69.82 31.50 44.18
CA ASN A 4 69.55 30.83 42.92
C ASN A 4 68.17 30.15 42.95
N VAL A 5 67.43 30.10 41.81
CA VAL A 5 66.38 29.16 41.58
C VAL A 5 66.67 28.45 40.27
N LEU A 6 66.85 27.13 40.41
CA LEU A 6 67.05 26.13 39.37
C LEU A 6 65.72 25.88 38.63
N GLY A 7 65.70 25.95 37.33
CA GLY A 7 64.51 25.64 36.52
C GLY A 7 64.32 24.13 36.38
N LEU A 8 63.05 23.70 36.58
CA LEU A 8 62.57 22.35 36.25
C LEU A 8 61.60 22.47 35.09
N VAL A 9 62.00 21.96 33.93
CA VAL A 9 61.09 21.77 32.77
C VAL A 9 60.31 20.50 33.00
N VAL A 10 59.04 20.60 33.29
CA VAL A 10 58.13 19.45 33.29
C VAL A 10 57.35 19.47 31.96
N GLY A 11 57.66 18.48 31.11
CA GLY A 11 56.92 18.24 29.88
C GLY A 11 55.47 17.75 30.22
N LEU A 12 54.48 18.51 29.82
CA LEU A 12 53.06 18.05 29.82
C LEU A 12 52.87 17.13 28.62
N LEU A 13 52.84 15.81 28.84
CA LEU A 13 52.16 14.88 27.94
C LEU A 13 50.67 15.06 28.11
N GLY A 14 50.03 15.70 27.13
CA GLY A 14 48.57 15.78 27.06
C GLY A 14 47.99 14.40 26.70
N LEU A 15 47.47 13.69 27.68
CA LEU A 15 46.55 12.59 27.46
C LEU A 15 45.24 13.16 26.92
N LEU A 16 45.03 13.03 25.64
CA LEU A 16 43.70 13.17 25.04
C LEU A 16 42.80 12.02 25.56
N THR A 17 42.16 12.24 26.66
CA THR A 17 41.03 11.40 27.07
C THR A 17 39.88 11.72 26.12
N VAL A 18 39.63 10.81 25.17
CA VAL A 18 38.34 10.77 24.45
C VAL A 18 37.31 10.53 25.54
N ALA A 19 36.54 11.55 25.87
CA ALA A 19 35.40 11.42 26.73
C ALA A 19 34.37 10.56 25.99
N CYS A 20 34.30 9.27 26.32
CA CYS A 20 33.13 8.45 26.02
C CYS A 20 31.96 9.06 26.82
N ASN A 21 31.09 9.78 26.18
CA ASN A 21 29.79 10.07 26.76
C ASN A 21 29.12 8.71 27.10
N PRO A 22 28.68 8.51 28.35
CA PRO A 22 27.95 7.30 28.71
C PRO A 22 26.74 7.21 27.78
N GLN A 23 26.59 6.05 27.15
CA GLN A 23 25.37 5.80 26.36
C GLN A 23 24.16 5.85 27.29
N PRO A 24 23.00 6.39 26.82
CA PRO A 24 21.77 6.34 27.59
C PRO A 24 21.43 4.89 27.95
N GLU A 25 20.90 4.65 29.14
CA GLU A 25 20.40 3.31 29.53
C GLU A 25 19.44 2.80 28.48
N GLY A 26 19.58 1.51 28.06
CA GLY A 26 18.69 0.87 27.08
C GLY A 26 19.03 1.13 25.62
N VAL A 27 20.16 1.77 25.28
CA VAL A 27 20.62 1.97 23.90
C VAL A 27 21.83 1.12 23.60
N GLN A 28 21.75 0.29 22.56
CA GLN A 28 22.85 -0.53 22.06
C GLN A 28 23.21 -0.10 20.64
N SER A 29 24.34 0.59 20.48
CA SER A 29 24.81 1.09 19.19
C SER A 29 25.57 0.04 18.39
N PHE A 30 25.43 0.08 17.07
CA PHE A 30 26.24 -0.70 16.13
C PHE A 30 27.60 -0.04 15.93
N ASP A 31 28.62 -0.85 15.67
CA ASP A 31 29.98 -0.37 15.36
C ASP A 31 30.07 0.09 13.90
N MET A 32 29.90 1.40 13.68
CA MET A 32 29.92 2.01 12.34
C MET A 32 31.29 1.86 11.65
N GLN A 33 32.39 1.81 12.41
CA GLN A 33 33.75 1.58 11.87
C GLN A 33 33.88 0.14 11.34
N LYS A 34 33.35 -0.82 12.07
CA LYS A 34 33.31 -2.22 11.64
C LYS A 34 32.50 -2.40 10.38
N ILE A 35 31.32 -1.72 10.30
CA ILE A 35 30.50 -1.74 9.09
C ILE A 35 31.29 -1.15 7.91
N ALA A 36 31.91 0.02 8.07
CA ALA A 36 32.72 0.66 7.03
C ALA A 36 33.88 -0.23 6.58
N GLY A 37 34.53 -0.93 7.51
CA GLY A 37 35.64 -1.84 7.22
C GLY A 37 35.31 -3.00 6.27
N ARG A 38 34.02 -3.38 6.17
CA ARG A 38 33.53 -4.38 5.21
C ARG A 38 33.56 -3.89 3.76
N TYR A 39 33.67 -2.58 3.56
CA TYR A 39 33.63 -1.89 2.26
C TYR A 39 34.90 -1.15 1.92
N ALA A 40 36.05 -1.58 2.48
CA ALA A 40 37.35 -0.88 2.36
C ALA A 40 37.81 -0.66 0.90
N ASP A 41 37.38 -1.51 -0.02
CA ASP A 41 37.75 -1.45 -1.44
C ASP A 41 36.65 -0.77 -2.31
N THR A 42 35.70 -0.04 -1.69
CA THR A 42 34.60 0.64 -2.36
C THR A 42 34.58 2.13 -2.00
N GLU A 43 33.59 2.85 -2.54
CA GLU A 43 33.35 4.25 -2.18
C GLU A 43 32.58 4.42 -0.85
N THR A 44 32.00 3.35 -0.31
CA THR A 44 31.34 3.35 1.00
C THR A 44 32.37 3.40 2.11
N GLY A 45 32.21 4.30 3.06
CA GLY A 45 33.16 4.45 4.16
C GLY A 45 32.83 5.59 5.12
N MET A 46 33.67 5.77 6.13
CA MET A 46 33.47 6.88 7.09
C MET A 46 33.90 8.21 6.46
N LYS A 47 32.99 9.18 6.49
CA LYS A 47 33.23 10.56 6.02
C LYS A 47 32.71 11.59 7.03
N GLN A 48 33.35 12.76 7.06
CA GLN A 48 32.85 13.91 7.81
C GLN A 48 31.59 14.43 7.13
N SER A 49 30.49 14.49 7.87
CA SER A 49 29.21 15.01 7.39
C SER A 49 29.03 16.48 7.74
N ASP A 50 28.70 17.29 6.76
CA ASP A 50 28.24 18.68 6.98
C ASP A 50 26.80 18.73 7.49
N ILE A 51 26.02 17.71 7.22
CA ILE A 51 24.62 17.59 7.65
C ILE A 51 24.55 17.22 9.14
N PHE A 52 25.28 16.19 9.56
CA PHE A 52 25.26 15.68 10.94
C PHE A 52 26.32 16.32 11.84
N LYS A 53 27.30 17.08 11.27
CA LYS A 53 28.44 17.69 12.00
C LYS A 53 29.29 16.66 12.79
N LYS A 54 29.32 15.43 12.32
CA LYS A 54 30.09 14.30 12.87
C LYS A 54 30.50 13.33 11.75
N ASN A 55 31.41 12.39 12.07
CA ASN A 55 31.69 11.30 11.15
C ASN A 55 30.48 10.38 11.02
N VAL A 56 30.14 10.03 9.79
CA VAL A 56 29.02 9.16 9.42
C VAL A 56 29.49 8.07 8.45
N LEU A 57 28.74 6.98 8.35
CA LEU A 57 28.93 6.05 7.26
C LEU A 57 28.28 6.64 5.99
N TYR A 58 29.10 7.04 5.05
CA TYR A 58 28.64 7.38 3.71
C TYR A 58 28.44 6.09 2.93
N VAL A 59 27.28 5.94 2.33
CA VAL A 59 26.91 4.79 1.51
C VAL A 59 26.84 5.24 0.07
N SER A 60 27.70 4.68 -0.79
CA SER A 60 27.67 4.96 -2.23
C SER A 60 26.39 4.39 -2.87
N PRO A 61 25.91 4.97 -3.98
CA PRO A 61 24.69 4.49 -4.63
C PRO A 61 24.77 3.03 -5.07
N GLU A 62 25.92 2.59 -5.54
CA GLU A 62 26.12 1.21 -6.00
C GLU A 62 26.11 0.23 -4.84
N ASP A 63 26.88 0.47 -3.79
CA ASP A 63 26.93 -0.42 -2.62
C ASP A 63 25.58 -0.44 -1.90
N GLY A 64 24.89 0.71 -1.79
CA GLY A 64 23.56 0.80 -1.22
C GLY A 64 22.53 -0.05 -1.95
N SER A 65 22.57 -0.07 -3.29
CA SER A 65 21.67 -0.90 -4.10
C SER A 65 21.98 -2.39 -4.00
N LYS A 66 23.25 -2.76 -3.85
CA LYS A 66 23.69 -4.15 -3.61
C LYS A 66 23.36 -4.63 -2.21
N GLY A 67 23.31 -3.72 -1.25
CA GLY A 67 23.03 -3.98 0.16
C GLY A 67 24.24 -3.82 1.07
N VAL A 68 24.05 -3.06 2.15
CA VAL A 68 25.05 -2.81 3.19
C VAL A 68 24.79 -3.73 4.37
N VAL A 69 25.68 -4.67 4.64
CA VAL A 69 25.61 -5.59 5.78
C VAL A 69 25.92 -4.80 7.06
N ILE A 70 24.88 -4.51 7.85
CA ILE A 70 25.05 -3.74 9.09
C ILE A 70 25.34 -4.62 10.30
N TRP A 71 24.95 -5.89 10.24
CA TRP A 71 25.13 -6.84 11.33
C TRP A 71 25.24 -8.27 10.83
N GLU A 72 26.11 -9.06 11.48
CA GLU A 72 26.24 -10.50 11.28
C GLU A 72 26.30 -11.22 12.64
N LYS A 73 25.95 -12.51 12.65
CA LYS A 73 25.96 -13.33 13.87
C LYS A 73 27.33 -13.30 14.54
N GLY A 74 27.37 -12.87 15.78
CA GLY A 74 28.57 -12.62 16.55
C GLY A 74 28.91 -11.15 16.73
N ASP A 75 28.26 -10.24 16.02
CA ASP A 75 28.35 -8.80 16.26
C ASP A 75 27.53 -8.39 17.49
N LYS A 76 27.81 -7.20 18.01
CA LYS A 76 26.91 -6.48 18.92
C LYS A 76 26.11 -5.46 18.10
N PRO A 77 24.88 -5.15 18.51
CA PRO A 77 24.12 -5.58 19.69
C PRO A 77 23.47 -6.97 19.57
N VAL A 78 22.78 -7.39 20.66
CA VAL A 78 22.01 -8.63 20.70
C VAL A 78 20.54 -8.31 20.44
N TRP A 79 19.94 -8.91 19.42
CA TRP A 79 18.57 -8.59 18.94
C TRP A 79 17.45 -8.84 19.96
N SER A 80 17.63 -9.77 20.87
CA SER A 80 16.64 -10.09 21.93
C SER A 80 16.59 -9.07 23.08
N GLN A 81 17.42 -8.01 23.03
CA GLN A 81 17.57 -7.03 24.09
C GLN A 81 17.18 -5.63 23.63
N GLY A 82 15.95 -5.44 23.18
CA GLY A 82 15.43 -4.14 22.79
C GLY A 82 14.12 -4.25 22.00
N ASN A 83 13.43 -3.15 21.83
CA ASN A 83 12.12 -3.09 21.21
C ASN A 83 12.13 -2.50 19.81
N TYR A 84 13.14 -1.67 19.49
CA TYR A 84 13.19 -0.92 18.24
C TYR A 84 14.58 -0.96 17.62
N LEU A 85 14.63 -1.16 16.31
CA LEU A 85 15.80 -0.86 15.50
C LEU A 85 15.64 0.57 14.97
N VAL A 86 16.63 1.42 15.23
CA VAL A 86 16.60 2.85 14.90
C VAL A 86 17.79 3.21 14.03
N PHE A 87 17.54 3.94 12.93
CA PHE A 87 18.56 4.52 12.06
C PHE A 87 18.43 6.03 12.05
N GLU A 88 19.55 6.75 12.10
CA GLU A 88 19.64 8.15 11.75
C GLU A 88 20.28 8.30 10.38
N LEU A 89 19.55 8.87 9.43
CA LEU A 89 20.03 8.96 8.05
C LEU A 89 19.61 10.24 7.33
N TYR A 90 20.28 10.50 6.22
CA TYR A 90 20.00 11.56 5.27
C TYR A 90 20.23 11.04 3.85
N GLY A 91 19.27 11.22 2.96
CA GLY A 91 19.40 10.92 1.52
C GLY A 91 19.62 12.19 0.71
N GLU A 92 20.59 12.18 -0.19
CA GLU A 92 21.01 13.38 -0.95
C GLU A 92 20.10 13.71 -2.14
N ALA A 93 19.28 12.75 -2.60
CA ALA A 93 18.46 12.92 -3.81
C ALA A 93 17.27 13.87 -3.62
N GLN A 94 16.78 14.42 -4.74
CA GLN A 94 15.54 15.18 -4.83
C GLN A 94 14.31 14.29 -5.10
N TYR A 95 14.28 13.09 -4.54
CA TYR A 95 13.15 12.17 -4.51
C TYR A 95 13.16 11.40 -3.20
N SER A 96 12.03 10.82 -2.83
CA SER A 96 11.92 10.06 -1.59
C SER A 96 12.94 8.93 -1.55
N GLY A 97 13.64 8.82 -0.43
CA GLY A 97 14.52 7.70 -0.18
C GLY A 97 13.71 6.43 0.07
N VAL A 98 14.20 5.32 -0.46
CA VAL A 98 13.64 3.99 -0.26
C VAL A 98 14.66 3.15 0.47
N ILE A 99 14.29 2.55 1.59
CA ILE A 99 15.16 1.72 2.41
C ILE A 99 14.50 0.37 2.59
N ASN A 100 15.21 -0.70 2.27
CA ASN A 100 14.78 -2.05 2.59
C ASN A 100 15.65 -2.62 3.71
N ILE A 101 15.04 -3.01 4.82
CA ILE A 101 15.67 -3.68 5.94
C ILE A 101 15.46 -5.17 5.74
N GLU A 102 16.52 -5.92 5.51
CA GLU A 102 16.48 -7.34 5.21
C GLU A 102 17.04 -8.17 6.37
N PHE A 103 16.26 -9.09 6.89
CA PHE A 103 16.64 -10.01 7.95
C PHE A 103 16.79 -11.43 7.38
N TYR A 104 17.91 -12.06 7.64
CA TYR A 104 18.27 -13.39 7.15
C TYR A 104 18.32 -14.41 8.28
N LYS A 105 17.83 -15.62 7.98
CA LYS A 105 17.83 -16.79 8.87
C LYS A 105 18.75 -17.87 8.32
N ASP A 106 19.26 -18.78 9.18
CA ASP A 106 19.99 -19.96 8.74
C ASP A 106 19.03 -20.96 8.09
N MET A 107 19.21 -21.16 6.79
CA MET A 107 18.35 -22.02 5.95
C MET A 107 18.87 -23.45 5.80
N LYS A 108 19.92 -23.86 6.55
CA LYS A 108 20.56 -25.18 6.38
C LYS A 108 19.62 -26.36 6.58
N ASN A 109 18.56 -26.18 7.37
CA ASN A 109 17.56 -27.21 7.69
C ASN A 109 16.17 -26.85 7.16
N PHE A 110 16.05 -25.82 6.30
CA PHE A 110 14.77 -25.40 5.76
C PHE A 110 14.32 -26.40 4.69
N VAL A 111 13.28 -27.16 5.00
CA VAL A 111 12.49 -27.86 3.99
C VAL A 111 11.63 -26.79 3.33
N ALA A 112 11.84 -26.51 2.05
CA ALA A 112 11.03 -25.57 1.30
C ALA A 112 9.56 -25.95 1.50
N GLU A 113 8.73 -25.01 1.99
CA GLU A 113 7.30 -25.16 1.98
C GLU A 113 6.90 -25.47 0.54
N LYS A 114 6.43 -26.67 0.27
CA LYS A 114 5.80 -26.99 -1.02
C LYS A 114 4.48 -26.24 -1.06
N ILE A 115 4.56 -24.99 -1.48
CA ILE A 115 3.38 -24.26 -1.88
C ILE A 115 3.03 -24.79 -3.25
N VAL A 116 2.11 -25.73 -3.30
CA VAL A 116 1.55 -26.24 -4.54
C VAL A 116 0.62 -25.18 -5.09
N LEU A 117 1.18 -24.21 -5.80
CA LEU A 117 0.43 -23.49 -6.82
C LEU A 117 0.23 -24.49 -7.95
N GLN A 118 -1.00 -24.85 -8.28
CA GLN A 118 -1.27 -25.59 -9.50
C GLN A 118 -0.79 -24.71 -10.67
N GLY A 119 0.30 -25.12 -11.31
CA GLY A 119 0.81 -24.46 -12.50
C GLY A 119 2.26 -23.96 -12.48
N GLY A 120 2.94 -23.96 -11.35
CA GLY A 120 4.35 -23.57 -11.29
C GLY A 120 4.99 -23.97 -9.97
N GLU A 121 6.04 -24.75 -10.04
CA GLU A 121 6.98 -24.83 -8.93
C GLU A 121 7.56 -23.43 -8.75
N THR A 122 7.19 -22.72 -7.66
CA THR A 122 8.06 -21.66 -7.19
C THR A 122 9.33 -22.35 -6.75
N SER A 123 10.34 -22.23 -7.59
CA SER A 123 11.71 -22.67 -7.31
C SER A 123 12.06 -22.24 -5.90
N GLY A 124 12.52 -23.18 -5.10
CA GLY A 124 12.76 -23.04 -3.69
C GLY A 124 13.40 -21.72 -3.31
N THR A 125 13.11 -21.28 -2.12
CA THR A 125 13.73 -20.12 -1.49
C THR A 125 15.22 -20.14 -1.77
N ASP A 126 15.68 -19.16 -2.57
CA ASP A 126 17.09 -18.94 -2.76
C ASP A 126 17.68 -18.73 -1.37
N LYS A 127 18.71 -19.46 -1.03
CA LYS A 127 19.39 -19.35 0.28
C LYS A 127 19.88 -17.93 0.57
N ASP A 128 19.95 -17.10 -0.47
CA ASP A 128 20.38 -15.71 -0.43
C ASP A 128 19.20 -14.71 -0.34
N MET A 129 17.94 -15.18 -0.29
CA MET A 129 16.80 -14.28 -0.08
C MET A 129 16.58 -13.95 1.41
N PRO A 130 16.13 -12.73 1.72
CA PRO A 130 15.77 -12.39 3.10
C PRO A 130 14.55 -13.18 3.56
N TRP A 131 14.56 -13.59 4.83
CA TRP A 131 13.41 -14.25 5.46
C TRP A 131 12.29 -13.27 5.80
N ILE A 132 12.65 -12.07 6.21
CA ILE A 132 11.79 -10.91 6.36
C ILE A 132 12.45 -9.72 5.68
N SER A 133 11.65 -8.89 5.03
CA SER A 133 12.06 -7.57 4.59
C SER A 133 11.04 -6.50 4.99
N CYS A 134 11.54 -5.29 5.25
CA CYS A 134 10.70 -4.13 5.51
C CYS A 134 11.11 -3.01 4.58
N LEU A 135 10.23 -2.67 3.64
CA LEU A 135 10.41 -1.55 2.72
C LEU A 135 9.86 -0.28 3.35
N MET A 136 10.69 0.75 3.47
CA MET A 136 10.34 2.01 4.15
C MET A 136 10.74 3.22 3.31
N GLY A 137 9.89 4.25 3.34
CA GLY A 137 10.16 5.52 2.70
C GLY A 137 10.64 6.59 3.69
N VAL A 138 11.43 7.53 3.18
CA VAL A 138 11.85 8.72 3.92
C VAL A 138 11.74 9.96 3.04
N LEU A 139 11.43 11.11 3.65
CA LEU A 139 11.39 12.39 2.94
C LEU A 139 12.76 12.76 2.39
N PRO A 140 12.82 13.35 1.17
CA PRO A 140 14.08 13.71 0.52
C PRO A 140 14.80 14.83 1.27
N GLN A 141 16.13 14.77 1.29
CA GLN A 141 17.02 15.83 1.80
C GLN A 141 16.71 16.31 3.23
N LEU A 142 16.17 15.39 4.06
CA LEU A 142 15.88 15.66 5.48
C LEU A 142 16.57 14.63 6.38
N LYS A 143 17.11 15.10 7.50
CA LYS A 143 17.53 14.18 8.57
C LYS A 143 16.31 13.42 9.06
N THR A 144 16.38 12.10 9.04
CA THR A 144 15.26 11.25 9.43
C THR A 144 15.71 10.18 10.41
N GLN A 145 14.93 9.94 11.44
CA GLN A 145 15.00 8.74 12.26
C GLN A 145 14.00 7.73 11.71
N VAL A 146 14.52 6.62 11.22
CA VAL A 146 13.70 5.47 10.81
C VAL A 146 13.60 4.53 11.98
N VAL A 147 12.39 4.18 12.37
CA VAL A 147 12.09 3.32 13.52
C VAL A 147 11.38 2.07 13.05
N PHE A 148 12.00 0.92 13.28
CA PHE A 148 11.40 -0.38 13.00
C PHE A 148 11.15 -1.13 14.31
N PRO A 149 9.87 -1.37 14.71
CA PRO A 149 9.56 -2.14 15.90
C PRO A 149 9.92 -3.62 15.70
N LEU A 150 10.75 -4.19 16.58
CA LEU A 150 11.19 -5.59 16.47
C LEU A 150 10.05 -6.60 16.65
N SER A 151 8.92 -6.19 17.23
CA SER A 151 7.70 -7.02 17.28
C SER A 151 7.16 -7.38 15.90
N TYR A 152 7.48 -6.58 14.87
CA TYR A 152 7.08 -6.84 13.47
C TYR A 152 7.83 -8.01 12.82
N LEU A 153 8.86 -8.53 13.48
CA LEU A 153 9.53 -9.77 13.09
C LEU A 153 8.59 -11.00 13.21
N ASP A 154 7.45 -10.88 13.89
CA ASP A 154 6.42 -11.92 13.89
C ASP A 154 5.60 -11.99 12.57
N ALA A 155 5.77 -11.02 11.68
CA ALA A 155 5.09 -10.90 10.37
C ALA A 155 3.55 -10.92 10.43
N GLN A 156 2.95 -10.62 11.60
CA GLN A 156 1.49 -10.57 11.78
C GLN A 156 0.91 -9.21 11.40
N GLN A 157 1.73 -8.16 11.36
CA GLN A 157 1.35 -6.83 10.93
C GLN A 157 2.21 -6.42 9.74
N LEU A 158 1.57 -5.94 8.66
CA LEU A 158 2.26 -5.59 7.43
C LEU A 158 2.69 -4.12 7.39
N PHE A 159 1.99 -3.22 8.09
CA PHE A 159 2.22 -1.78 7.99
C PHE A 159 2.83 -1.25 9.28
N VAL A 160 4.06 -0.75 9.16
CA VAL A 160 4.82 -0.21 10.30
C VAL A 160 4.25 1.14 10.73
N PRO A 161 4.11 1.42 12.04
CA PRO A 161 3.71 2.73 12.52
C PRO A 161 4.66 3.82 12.03
N ARG A 162 4.09 4.95 11.61
CA ARG A 162 4.87 6.11 11.15
C ARG A 162 5.54 6.84 12.31
N SER A 163 6.82 7.17 12.14
CA SER A 163 7.49 8.22 12.91
C SER A 163 7.56 9.52 12.09
N PRO A 164 7.80 10.69 12.72
CA PRO A 164 7.95 11.94 11.99
C PRO A 164 9.03 11.87 10.90
N ARG A 165 8.76 12.42 9.72
CA ARG A 165 9.60 12.41 8.51
C ARG A 165 9.81 11.04 7.86
N GLN A 166 9.47 9.93 8.53
CA GLN A 166 9.37 8.61 7.94
C GLN A 166 8.07 8.51 7.15
N LEU A 167 8.14 7.93 5.99
CA LEU A 167 6.99 7.63 5.14
C LEU A 167 6.44 6.23 5.43
N LYS A 168 5.67 5.63 4.53
CA LYS A 168 5.09 4.31 4.73
C LYS A 168 6.17 3.26 4.95
N GLY A 169 5.88 2.27 5.78
CA GLY A 169 6.70 1.07 5.96
C GLY A 169 5.86 -0.18 5.77
N THR A 170 6.34 -1.12 4.94
CA THR A 170 5.63 -2.37 4.63
C THR A 170 6.52 -3.58 4.88
N VAL A 171 6.05 -4.51 5.72
CA VAL A 171 6.75 -5.76 6.06
C VAL A 171 6.27 -6.90 5.17
N SER A 172 7.19 -7.70 4.67
CA SER A 172 6.93 -8.94 3.93
C SER A 172 7.78 -10.08 4.49
N GLY A 173 7.31 -11.32 4.32
CA GLY A 173 8.00 -12.52 4.78
C GLY A 173 7.25 -13.27 5.88
N ASN A 174 7.97 -14.12 6.61
CA ASN A 174 7.43 -15.02 7.61
C ASN A 174 7.98 -14.73 9.01
N ARG A 175 7.36 -15.31 10.07
CA ARG A 175 7.81 -15.16 11.46
C ARG A 175 9.30 -15.45 11.62
N LEU A 176 10.01 -14.55 12.29
CA LEU A 176 11.43 -14.66 12.61
C LEU A 176 11.65 -14.36 14.09
N ALA A 177 12.18 -15.33 14.82
CA ALA A 177 12.61 -15.07 16.18
C ALA A 177 13.92 -14.28 16.19
N PRO A 178 14.11 -13.28 17.07
CA PRO A 178 15.32 -12.46 17.10
C PRO A 178 16.61 -13.26 17.24
N GLU A 179 16.58 -14.38 17.96
CA GLU A 179 17.73 -15.29 18.15
C GLU A 179 18.10 -16.08 16.89
N ASP A 180 17.20 -16.19 15.92
CA ASP A 180 17.41 -16.89 14.65
C ASP A 180 18.03 -16.00 13.57
N ILE A 181 18.13 -14.69 13.81
CA ILE A 181 18.76 -13.75 12.88
C ILE A 181 20.25 -14.07 12.75
N ILE A 182 20.72 -14.22 11.51
CA ILE A 182 22.15 -14.45 11.21
C ILE A 182 22.83 -13.28 10.53
N LYS A 183 22.06 -12.43 9.82
CA LYS A 183 22.56 -11.28 9.07
C LYS A 183 21.45 -10.25 8.91
N VAL A 184 21.80 -8.96 8.94
CA VAL A 184 20.90 -7.85 8.62
C VAL A 184 21.57 -6.95 7.60
N VAL A 185 20.81 -6.64 6.53
CA VAL A 185 21.28 -5.85 5.38
C VAL A 185 20.35 -4.66 5.19
N LEU A 186 20.93 -3.51 4.88
CA LEU A 186 20.19 -2.34 4.40
C LEU A 186 20.42 -2.16 2.91
N ARG A 187 19.33 -2.11 2.13
CA ARG A 187 19.40 -1.65 0.74
C ARG A 187 18.79 -0.27 0.64
N PHE A 188 19.45 0.56 -0.14
CA PHE A 188 19.02 1.92 -0.41
C PHE A 188 18.66 2.03 -1.88
N GLY A 189 17.46 2.51 -2.18
CA GLY A 189 16.89 2.54 -3.52
C GLY A 189 16.44 3.90 -3.98
N PRO A 190 15.90 3.90 -5.20
CA PRO A 190 15.42 2.77 -6.02
C PRO A 190 16.53 1.89 -6.63
N TYR A 191 16.23 0.59 -6.82
CA TYR A 191 17.25 -0.46 -7.02
C TYR A 191 17.67 -0.73 -8.47
N ASP A 192 16.85 -0.47 -9.45
CA ASP A 192 17.15 -0.79 -10.84
C ASP A 192 17.81 0.36 -11.62
N GLY A 193 18.32 1.23 -10.92
CA GLY A 193 19.35 2.16 -11.00
C GLY A 193 19.79 2.86 -12.22
N SER A 194 18.96 3.38 -13.07
CA SER A 194 19.50 4.23 -14.12
C SER A 194 19.46 5.73 -13.81
N ASN A 195 18.34 6.25 -13.30
CA ASN A 195 18.11 7.69 -13.21
C ASN A 195 17.94 8.25 -11.79
N TYR A 196 17.76 7.38 -10.77
CA TYR A 196 17.44 7.78 -9.41
C TYR A 196 18.43 7.21 -8.38
N ARG A 197 19.71 7.37 -8.66
CA ARG A 197 20.76 6.96 -7.71
C ARG A 197 21.05 8.08 -6.74
N ALA A 198 21.01 7.76 -5.46
CA ALA A 198 21.41 8.66 -4.40
C ALA A 198 22.38 8.00 -3.46
N SER A 199 23.35 8.77 -2.98
CA SER A 199 24.12 8.45 -1.80
C SER A 199 23.32 8.73 -0.53
N TYR A 200 23.70 8.02 0.53
CA TYR A 200 23.11 8.18 1.85
C TYR A 200 24.19 8.40 2.91
N GLU A 201 23.89 9.25 3.86
CA GLU A 201 24.66 9.38 5.09
C GLU A 201 23.92 8.65 6.21
N LEU A 202 24.52 7.60 6.75
CA LEU A 202 24.01 6.84 7.89
C LEU A 202 24.78 7.27 9.15
N ALA A 203 24.13 8.06 9.99
CA ALA A 203 24.77 8.72 11.13
C ALA A 203 24.85 7.82 12.36
N SER A 204 23.91 6.89 12.52
CA SER A 204 23.91 5.87 13.57
C SER A 204 22.93 4.74 13.23
N VAL A 205 23.20 3.57 13.82
CA VAL A 205 22.29 2.43 13.90
C VAL A 205 22.30 1.95 15.34
N SER A 206 21.12 1.73 15.92
CA SER A 206 21.00 1.28 17.31
C SER A 206 19.77 0.39 17.51
N ILE A 207 19.83 -0.43 18.55
CA ILE A 207 18.66 -1.10 19.16
C ILE A 207 18.32 -0.34 20.44
N THR A 208 17.05 0.01 20.64
CA THR A 208 16.57 0.79 21.78
C THR A 208 15.36 0.16 22.44
N ASP A 209 15.18 0.40 23.73
CA ASP A 209 14.02 -0.06 24.50
C ASP A 209 12.80 0.86 24.33
N SER A 210 13.02 2.13 24.00
CA SER A 210 12.01 3.16 23.81
C SER A 210 12.15 3.86 22.46
N LEU A 211 11.11 4.55 22.05
CA LEU A 211 11.14 5.42 20.89
C LEU A 211 12.17 6.56 21.09
N PRO A 212 12.95 6.89 20.07
CA PRO A 212 13.89 8.02 20.16
C PRO A 212 13.14 9.35 20.30
N ASP A 213 13.82 10.33 20.90
CA ASP A 213 13.33 11.72 20.91
C ASP A 213 13.21 12.25 19.48
N PRO A 214 12.19 13.07 19.19
CA PRO A 214 12.04 13.71 17.89
C PRO A 214 13.27 14.53 17.50
N TYR A 215 13.57 14.59 16.20
CA TYR A 215 14.63 15.46 15.70
C TYR A 215 14.37 16.94 16.06
N PRO A 216 15.45 17.72 16.31
CA PRO A 216 15.34 19.17 16.43
C PRO A 216 14.68 19.76 15.18
N ALA A 217 13.87 20.82 15.42
CA ALA A 217 13.22 21.56 14.35
C ALA A 217 14.23 22.11 13.34
N ILE A 218 13.84 22.10 12.05
CA ILE A 218 14.60 22.76 11.00
C ILE A 218 14.29 24.26 10.93
N SER A 219 15.28 25.05 10.53
CA SER A 219 15.12 26.50 10.45
C SER A 219 14.40 26.99 9.19
N THR A 220 14.38 26.18 8.13
CA THR A 220 13.81 26.53 6.83
C THR A 220 12.76 25.52 6.42
N PRO A 221 11.48 25.93 6.37
CA PRO A 221 10.40 25.05 5.93
C PRO A 221 10.59 24.57 4.47
N VAL A 222 10.19 23.32 4.20
CA VAL A 222 10.28 22.69 2.87
C VAL A 222 8.93 22.64 2.13
N ILE A 223 7.84 22.97 2.83
CA ILE A 223 6.48 23.00 2.29
C ILE A 223 5.99 24.43 2.33
N ASP A 224 5.55 24.94 1.18
CA ASP A 224 5.05 26.31 1.06
C ASP A 224 3.61 26.47 1.62
N ARG A 225 3.10 27.70 1.55
CA ARG A 225 1.75 28.04 2.04
C ARG A 225 0.61 27.31 1.31
N LEU A 226 0.85 26.82 0.08
CA LEU A 226 -0.12 26.07 -0.74
C LEU A 226 -0.01 24.56 -0.57
N GLY A 227 0.94 24.09 0.24
CA GLY A 227 1.21 22.65 0.44
C GLY A 227 2.12 22.04 -0.64
N GLN A 228 2.76 22.86 -1.47
CA GLN A 228 3.69 22.41 -2.50
C GLN A 228 5.11 22.26 -1.93
N TRP A 229 5.92 21.41 -2.55
CA TRP A 229 7.34 21.31 -2.26
C TRP A 229 8.06 22.62 -2.65
N LYS A 230 8.60 23.31 -1.67
CA LYS A 230 9.12 24.67 -1.81
C LYS A 230 10.37 24.75 -2.67
N ASP A 231 11.33 23.84 -2.45
CA ASP A 231 12.68 23.93 -3.01
C ASP A 231 12.81 23.29 -4.40
N LYS A 232 11.72 22.73 -4.94
CA LYS A 232 11.69 22.16 -6.27
C LYS A 232 10.90 23.05 -7.23
N GLU A 233 11.46 23.30 -8.40
CA GLU A 233 10.80 24.01 -9.48
C GLU A 233 10.31 23.05 -10.57
N TRP A 234 9.13 23.32 -11.14
CA TRP A 234 8.55 22.56 -12.25
C TRP A 234 7.63 23.43 -13.11
N PRO A 235 7.39 23.06 -14.38
CA PRO A 235 6.43 23.76 -15.23
C PRO A 235 5.02 23.76 -14.64
N GLY A 236 4.45 24.94 -14.41
CA GLY A 236 3.10 25.09 -13.84
C GLY A 236 3.04 25.09 -12.31
N LYS A 237 4.18 25.12 -11.60
CA LYS A 237 4.19 25.38 -10.15
C LYS A 237 3.53 26.72 -9.85
N LEU A 238 2.60 26.72 -8.90
CA LEU A 238 1.92 27.96 -8.49
C LEU A 238 2.86 28.83 -7.65
N LYS A 239 2.86 30.12 -7.92
CA LYS A 239 3.75 31.09 -7.28
C LYS A 239 3.20 31.55 -5.92
N ASP A 240 1.90 31.75 -5.87
CA ASP A 240 1.19 32.32 -4.73
C ASP A 240 -0.32 32.03 -4.80
N GLU A 241 -1.05 32.54 -3.82
CA GLU A 241 -2.50 32.38 -3.72
C GLU A 241 -3.27 33.06 -4.88
N GLU A 242 -2.80 34.21 -5.35
CA GLU A 242 -3.46 34.92 -6.46
C GLU A 242 -3.33 34.14 -7.77
N ASP A 243 -2.16 33.55 -8.02
CA ASP A 243 -1.94 32.66 -9.17
C ASP A 243 -2.84 31.42 -9.09
N MET A 244 -2.96 30.81 -7.91
CA MET A 244 -3.84 29.66 -7.68
C MET A 244 -5.31 30.00 -7.96
N ILE A 245 -5.79 31.13 -7.44
CA ILE A 245 -7.18 31.58 -7.64
C ILE A 245 -7.44 31.80 -9.13
N ARG A 246 -6.55 32.51 -9.82
CA ARG A 246 -6.68 32.81 -11.28
C ARG A 246 -6.74 31.53 -12.10
N GLN A 247 -5.86 30.55 -11.82
CA GLN A 247 -5.82 29.30 -12.58
C GLN A 247 -7.07 28.44 -12.32
N ASN A 248 -7.51 28.31 -11.08
CA ASN A 248 -8.74 27.58 -10.76
C ASN A 248 -9.98 28.19 -11.42
N GLN A 249 -10.09 29.53 -11.45
CA GLN A 249 -11.20 30.22 -12.13
C GLN A 249 -11.17 30.01 -13.66
N ALA A 250 -9.98 29.98 -14.26
CA ALA A 250 -9.83 29.70 -15.69
C ALA A 250 -10.26 28.28 -16.03
N ILE A 251 -9.83 27.28 -15.23
CA ILE A 251 -10.23 25.88 -15.38
C ILE A 251 -11.75 25.72 -15.21
N ALA A 252 -12.34 26.34 -14.18
CA ALA A 252 -13.77 26.30 -13.95
C ALA A 252 -14.58 26.76 -15.16
N LYS A 253 -14.14 27.84 -15.82
CA LYS A 253 -14.75 28.37 -17.04
C LYS A 253 -14.58 27.44 -18.23
N GLU A 254 -13.41 26.81 -18.38
CA GLU A 254 -13.10 25.91 -19.48
C GLU A 254 -13.98 24.64 -19.45
N ILE A 255 -14.21 24.09 -18.27
CA ILE A 255 -14.99 22.84 -18.10
C ILE A 255 -16.49 23.09 -17.86
N GLU A 256 -16.95 24.32 -17.94
CA GLU A 256 -18.36 24.63 -17.76
C GLU A 256 -19.20 24.02 -18.89
N ASN A 257 -20.34 23.41 -18.53
CA ASN A 257 -21.31 22.82 -19.47
C ASN A 257 -20.79 21.64 -20.33
N VAL A 258 -19.78 20.90 -19.86
CA VAL A 258 -19.33 19.68 -20.53
C VAL A 258 -20.28 18.53 -20.23
N GLY A 259 -20.73 17.81 -21.29
CA GLY A 259 -21.55 16.61 -21.19
C GLY A 259 -20.80 15.34 -21.61
N TYR A 260 -21.38 14.18 -21.32
CA TYR A 260 -20.91 12.90 -21.86
C TYR A 260 -21.20 12.81 -23.39
N PRO A 261 -20.49 11.92 -24.13
CA PRO A 261 -20.77 11.66 -25.54
C PRO A 261 -22.25 11.29 -25.76
N SER A 262 -22.85 11.79 -26.83
CA SER A 262 -24.26 11.52 -27.16
C SER A 262 -24.59 10.02 -27.34
N GLU A 263 -23.56 9.21 -27.64
CA GLU A 263 -23.66 7.75 -27.79
C GLU A 263 -23.75 7.01 -26.46
N TRP A 264 -23.54 7.70 -25.32
CA TRP A 264 -23.68 7.14 -24.01
C TRP A 264 -25.07 7.39 -23.44
N GLY A 265 -25.61 6.42 -22.71
CA GLY A 265 -26.82 6.54 -21.93
C GLY A 265 -26.64 7.37 -20.66
N ARG A 266 -27.72 7.57 -19.92
CA ARG A 266 -27.69 8.32 -18.65
C ARG A 266 -26.80 7.68 -17.56
N PHE A 267 -26.57 6.38 -17.66
CA PHE A 267 -25.66 5.64 -16.78
C PHE A 267 -24.26 5.47 -17.41
N GLY A 268 -23.97 6.07 -18.56
CA GLY A 268 -22.69 5.91 -19.24
C GLY A 268 -22.57 4.67 -20.13
N GLY A 269 -23.64 3.86 -20.25
CA GLY A 269 -23.67 2.68 -21.11
C GLY A 269 -23.72 3.04 -22.61
N TRP A 270 -23.17 2.18 -23.44
CA TRP A 270 -23.04 2.40 -24.89
C TRP A 270 -24.31 2.05 -25.65
N LYS A 271 -25.04 3.06 -26.16
CA LYS A 271 -26.33 2.92 -26.83
C LYS A 271 -26.32 2.06 -28.10
N LYS A 272 -25.15 1.85 -28.73
CA LYS A 272 -25.04 1.02 -29.94
C LYS A 272 -25.13 -0.48 -29.66
N LYS A 273 -25.03 -0.91 -28.37
CA LYS A 273 -25.20 -2.31 -27.98
C LYS A 273 -26.17 -2.41 -26.81
N GLN A 274 -27.28 -3.11 -27.05
CA GLN A 274 -28.37 -3.19 -26.09
C GLN A 274 -28.68 -4.66 -25.73
N PHE A 275 -28.93 -4.86 -24.47
CA PHE A 275 -29.43 -6.06 -23.81
C PHE A 275 -30.79 -5.74 -23.16
N LYS A 276 -31.35 -6.70 -22.42
CA LYS A 276 -32.53 -6.45 -21.60
C LYS A 276 -32.15 -5.62 -20.37
N GLY A 277 -32.75 -4.45 -20.19
CA GLY A 277 -32.67 -3.65 -18.96
C GLY A 277 -33.39 -4.34 -17.80
N THR A 278 -32.86 -4.23 -16.60
CA THR A 278 -33.39 -4.83 -15.37
C THR A 278 -33.61 -3.82 -14.25
N GLY A 279 -33.20 -2.57 -14.45
CA GLY A 279 -33.25 -1.53 -13.45
C GLY A 279 -32.00 -1.47 -12.54
N PHE A 280 -31.11 -2.45 -12.66
CA PHE A 280 -29.83 -2.51 -11.92
C PHE A 280 -28.71 -3.00 -12.82
N PHE A 281 -27.47 -2.72 -12.44
CA PHE A 281 -26.29 -3.25 -13.12
C PHE A 281 -26.17 -4.76 -12.95
N ARG A 282 -25.67 -5.43 -13.98
CA ARG A 282 -25.43 -6.89 -13.98
C ARG A 282 -24.33 -7.26 -14.96
N THR A 283 -23.83 -8.49 -14.90
CA THR A 283 -22.91 -9.06 -15.89
C THR A 283 -23.66 -9.75 -17.03
N GLN A 284 -23.08 -9.76 -18.22
CA GLN A 284 -23.59 -10.50 -19.38
C GLN A 284 -22.46 -10.91 -20.30
N HIS A 285 -22.37 -12.19 -20.63
CA HIS A 285 -21.52 -12.66 -21.73
C HIS A 285 -22.32 -12.74 -23.03
N ASP A 286 -21.80 -12.17 -24.13
CA ASP A 286 -22.51 -12.10 -25.42
C ASP A 286 -22.10 -13.16 -26.43
N GLY A 287 -21.31 -14.14 -26.00
CA GLY A 287 -20.71 -15.17 -26.84
C GLY A 287 -19.26 -14.87 -27.26
N THR A 288 -18.86 -13.60 -27.20
CA THR A 288 -17.49 -13.16 -27.56
C THR A 288 -16.75 -12.52 -26.39
N ARG A 289 -17.45 -11.74 -25.56
CA ARG A 289 -16.86 -11.09 -24.41
C ARG A 289 -17.84 -10.86 -23.28
N TRP A 290 -17.32 -10.57 -22.10
CA TRP A 290 -18.06 -10.09 -20.96
C TRP A 290 -18.37 -8.59 -21.06
N TRP A 291 -19.55 -8.22 -20.57
CA TRP A 291 -20.04 -6.86 -20.41
C TRP A 291 -20.62 -6.69 -19.01
N LEU A 292 -20.52 -5.51 -18.45
CA LEU A 292 -21.54 -5.02 -17.56
C LEU A 292 -22.71 -4.52 -18.41
N VAL A 293 -23.91 -4.58 -17.89
CA VAL A 293 -25.11 -4.05 -18.50
C VAL A 293 -25.71 -3.05 -17.55
N ASP A 294 -25.94 -1.84 -18.02
CA ASP A 294 -26.51 -0.78 -17.20
C ASP A 294 -28.03 -1.00 -16.93
N PRO A 295 -28.65 -0.25 -15.99
CA PRO A 295 -30.06 -0.40 -15.65
C PRO A 295 -31.02 -0.29 -16.83
N ASP A 296 -30.69 0.54 -17.84
CA ASP A 296 -31.50 0.72 -19.06
C ASP A 296 -31.26 -0.40 -20.10
N GLY A 297 -30.25 -1.24 -19.90
CA GLY A 297 -29.91 -2.37 -20.77
C GLY A 297 -28.78 -2.12 -21.75
N TYR A 298 -28.08 -1.00 -21.65
CA TYR A 298 -26.94 -0.75 -22.53
C TYR A 298 -25.67 -1.46 -22.04
N ALA A 299 -24.82 -1.89 -23.00
CA ALA A 299 -23.51 -2.42 -22.68
C ALA A 299 -22.68 -1.36 -21.96
N PHE A 300 -22.03 -1.76 -20.87
CA PHE A 300 -21.26 -0.86 -20.02
C PHE A 300 -19.87 -1.43 -19.75
N LEU A 301 -18.86 -0.58 -19.87
CA LEU A 301 -17.50 -0.83 -19.41
C LEU A 301 -17.19 0.24 -18.36
N SER A 302 -16.83 -0.21 -17.17
CA SER A 302 -16.59 0.70 -16.04
C SER A 302 -15.20 1.33 -16.14
N VAL A 303 -15.14 2.58 -16.58
CA VAL A 303 -13.94 3.41 -16.49
C VAL A 303 -14.08 4.26 -15.22
N GLY A 304 -13.44 3.83 -14.16
CA GLY A 304 -13.58 4.44 -12.84
C GLY A 304 -12.35 5.18 -12.37
N ILE A 305 -12.57 6.03 -11.38
CA ILE A 305 -11.49 6.70 -10.66
C ILE A 305 -11.77 6.68 -9.17
N ASP A 306 -10.78 6.26 -8.41
CA ASP A 306 -10.82 6.09 -6.98
C ASP A 306 -10.55 7.39 -6.22
N CYS A 307 -10.97 7.46 -4.97
CA CYS A 307 -10.71 8.55 -4.05
C CYS A 307 -11.21 9.92 -4.53
N ILE A 308 -12.33 9.97 -5.28
CA ILE A 308 -12.97 11.24 -5.60
C ILE A 308 -13.54 11.82 -4.32
N GLY A 309 -12.87 12.79 -3.77
CA GLY A 309 -13.24 13.46 -2.54
C GLY A 309 -12.25 14.57 -2.23
N PRO A 310 -12.66 15.65 -1.57
CA PRO A 310 -11.75 16.71 -1.18
C PRO A 310 -10.89 16.24 0.01
N ASN A 311 -9.94 15.37 -0.24
CA ASN A 311 -9.11 14.78 0.81
C ASN A 311 -7.70 14.48 0.31
N SER A 312 -6.76 15.36 0.68
CA SER A 312 -5.32 15.17 0.56
C SER A 312 -4.64 15.49 1.89
N SER A 313 -5.11 14.82 2.96
CA SER A 313 -4.67 15.09 4.32
C SER A 313 -3.56 14.17 4.79
N GLY A 314 -2.68 14.69 5.64
CA GLY A 314 -1.66 13.92 6.35
C GLY A 314 -1.45 14.40 7.78
N PRO A 315 -0.87 13.57 8.66
CA PRO A 315 -0.51 13.97 10.02
C PRO A 315 0.63 14.98 9.99
N VAL A 316 0.58 15.96 10.89
CA VAL A 316 1.60 17.03 11.01
C VAL A 316 2.36 16.98 12.34
N ASN A 317 1.94 16.16 13.29
CA ASN A 317 2.57 16.06 14.60
C ASN A 317 4.06 15.71 14.50
N GLY A 318 4.90 16.52 15.14
CA GLY A 318 6.36 16.36 15.13
C GLY A 318 7.02 16.69 13.78
N MET A 319 6.26 17.34 12.88
CA MET A 319 6.72 17.82 11.58
C MET A 319 6.28 19.26 11.31
N GLU A 320 5.79 19.98 12.32
CA GLU A 320 5.25 21.34 12.17
C GLU A 320 6.27 22.31 11.59
N ASP A 321 7.54 22.08 11.85
CA ASP A 321 8.69 22.84 11.35
C ASP A 321 8.92 22.69 9.84
N LEU A 322 8.35 21.67 9.21
CA LEU A 322 8.45 21.47 7.76
C LEU A 322 7.59 22.45 6.96
N PHE A 323 6.62 23.12 7.60
CA PHE A 323 5.61 23.92 6.93
C PHE A 323 5.85 25.42 7.09
N GLU A 324 5.75 26.17 6.00
CA GLU A 324 5.74 27.62 6.03
C GLU A 324 4.46 28.17 6.65
N TRP A 325 3.38 27.41 6.56
CA TRP A 325 2.08 27.76 7.10
C TRP A 325 1.29 26.51 7.49
N LEU A 326 0.67 26.57 8.64
CA LEU A 326 -0.36 25.63 9.08
C LEU A 326 -1.55 26.42 9.61
N PRO A 327 -2.79 25.97 9.46
CA PRO A 327 -3.94 26.58 10.10
C PRO A 327 -3.76 26.62 11.62
N GLU A 328 -3.96 27.82 12.21
CA GLU A 328 -3.94 27.99 13.67
C GLU A 328 -5.06 27.17 14.32
N ASN A 329 -4.81 26.68 15.53
CA ASN A 329 -5.80 25.96 16.29
C ASN A 329 -7.01 26.87 16.56
N GLY A 330 -8.21 26.39 16.19
CA GLY A 330 -9.46 27.17 16.39
C GLY A 330 -9.73 28.22 15.31
N ASN A 331 -8.94 28.30 14.26
CA ASN A 331 -9.24 29.17 13.12
C ASN A 331 -10.49 28.69 12.39
N ALA A 332 -11.61 29.42 12.54
CA ALA A 332 -12.91 29.05 12.01
C ALA A 332 -12.92 28.95 10.46
N THR A 333 -12.08 29.76 9.77
CA THR A 333 -12.01 29.74 8.30
C THR A 333 -11.53 28.40 7.76
N TYR A 334 -10.55 27.77 8.42
CA TYR A 334 -9.94 26.53 7.97
C TYR A 334 -10.33 25.32 8.84
N ALA A 335 -11.41 25.41 9.61
CA ALA A 335 -11.83 24.34 10.53
C ALA A 335 -12.03 22.99 9.81
N GLU A 336 -12.54 23.02 8.57
CA GLU A 336 -12.74 21.80 7.78
C GLU A 336 -11.45 21.17 7.24
N ALA A 337 -10.38 21.98 7.12
CA ALA A 337 -9.05 21.51 6.70
C ALA A 337 -8.22 20.89 7.83
N VAL A 338 -8.69 20.96 9.08
CA VAL A 338 -7.98 20.43 10.26
C VAL A 338 -8.85 19.39 10.94
N LYS A 339 -8.31 18.20 11.14
CA LYS A 339 -9.02 17.12 11.85
C LYS A 339 -8.07 16.44 12.83
N ASP A 340 -8.61 15.99 13.96
CA ASP A 340 -7.95 15.02 14.81
C ASP A 340 -8.38 13.61 14.35
N ARG A 341 -7.42 12.79 13.99
CA ARG A 341 -7.66 11.39 13.61
C ARG A 341 -6.76 10.49 14.42
N ARG A 342 -7.34 9.68 15.29
CA ARG A 342 -6.62 8.69 16.12
C ARG A 342 -5.50 9.33 16.97
N GLY A 343 -5.73 10.54 17.49
CA GLY A 343 -4.75 11.27 18.29
C GLY A 343 -3.68 12.03 17.50
N PHE A 344 -3.82 12.09 16.17
CA PHE A 344 -2.93 12.89 15.31
C PHE A 344 -3.69 14.07 14.71
N LYS A 345 -3.12 15.28 14.85
CA LYS A 345 -3.58 16.44 14.08
C LYS A 345 -3.24 16.21 12.62
N THR A 346 -4.26 16.19 11.76
CA THR A 346 -4.10 16.13 10.31
C THR A 346 -4.49 17.45 9.68
N VAL A 347 -3.75 17.86 8.65
CA VAL A 347 -4.05 19.04 7.85
C VAL A 347 -4.30 18.62 6.42
N ASP A 348 -5.28 19.25 5.79
CA ASP A 348 -5.65 19.04 4.41
C ASP A 348 -5.44 20.32 3.61
N PHE A 349 -4.33 20.39 2.88
CA PHE A 349 -4.02 21.55 2.05
C PHE A 349 -4.97 21.69 0.87
N TYR A 350 -5.52 20.60 0.35
CA TYR A 350 -6.50 20.67 -0.72
C TYR A 350 -7.76 21.43 -0.27
N ILE A 351 -8.33 21.06 0.87
CA ILE A 351 -9.49 21.77 1.45
C ILE A 351 -9.11 23.23 1.75
N ALA A 352 -7.96 23.50 2.37
CA ALA A 352 -7.50 24.85 2.65
C ALA A 352 -7.39 25.70 1.36
N ASN A 353 -6.89 25.12 0.28
CA ASN A 353 -6.78 25.79 -1.02
C ASN A 353 -8.16 26.03 -1.66
N MET A 354 -9.08 25.05 -1.58
CA MET A 354 -10.46 25.26 -2.06
C MET A 354 -11.17 26.39 -1.29
N ILE A 355 -10.96 26.50 0.04
CA ILE A 355 -11.48 27.60 0.85
C ILE A 355 -10.87 28.93 0.40
N ARG A 356 -9.56 29.02 0.10
CA ARG A 356 -8.92 30.23 -0.41
C ARG A 356 -9.51 30.68 -1.75
N VAL A 357 -9.81 29.72 -2.63
CA VAL A 357 -10.34 30.04 -3.97
C VAL A 357 -11.83 30.41 -3.93
N TYR A 358 -12.65 29.69 -3.16
CA TYR A 358 -14.12 29.78 -3.25
C TYR A 358 -14.80 30.20 -1.93
N GLY A 359 -14.04 30.46 -0.88
CA GLY A 359 -14.59 30.89 0.40
C GLY A 359 -15.51 29.84 1.05
N GLN A 360 -16.64 30.29 1.59
CA GLN A 360 -17.62 29.44 2.30
C GLN A 360 -18.33 28.46 1.35
N ASP A 361 -18.45 28.78 0.07
CA ASP A 361 -19.14 27.95 -0.94
C ASP A 361 -18.25 26.88 -1.57
N TRP A 362 -17.02 26.73 -1.07
CA TRP A 362 -16.00 25.84 -1.66
C TRP A 362 -16.50 24.44 -1.96
N ARG A 363 -17.31 23.85 -1.07
CA ARG A 363 -17.82 22.49 -1.22
C ARG A 363 -18.77 22.35 -2.43
N SER A 364 -19.71 23.28 -2.57
CA SER A 364 -20.63 23.30 -3.71
C SER A 364 -19.91 23.54 -5.03
N GLN A 365 -18.90 24.41 -5.03
CA GLN A 365 -18.06 24.64 -6.21
C GLN A 365 -17.21 23.40 -6.55
N TRP A 366 -16.66 22.75 -5.55
CA TRP A 366 -15.92 21.49 -5.72
C TRP A 366 -16.79 20.38 -6.32
N ASP A 367 -18.00 20.16 -5.82
CA ASP A 367 -18.96 19.18 -6.37
C ASP A 367 -19.18 19.44 -7.88
N LYS A 368 -19.49 20.69 -8.27
CA LYS A 368 -19.72 21.07 -9.67
C LYS A 368 -18.48 20.90 -10.55
N LEU A 369 -17.34 21.35 -10.08
CA LEU A 369 -16.07 21.27 -10.81
C LEU A 369 -15.63 19.82 -11.04
N THR A 370 -15.74 19.00 -10.02
CA THR A 370 -15.38 17.58 -10.05
C THR A 370 -16.28 16.82 -11.04
N GLU A 371 -17.60 17.04 -10.98
CA GLU A 371 -18.54 16.45 -11.93
C GLU A 371 -18.24 16.86 -13.38
N ASN A 372 -17.97 18.14 -13.62
CA ASN A 372 -17.64 18.64 -14.95
C ASN A 372 -16.31 18.09 -15.47
N LEU A 373 -15.29 17.99 -14.60
CA LEU A 373 -13.99 17.42 -14.98
C LEU A 373 -14.12 15.93 -15.30
N MET A 374 -14.85 15.16 -14.48
CA MET A 374 -15.14 13.74 -14.78
C MET A 374 -15.79 13.57 -16.15
N LYS A 375 -16.79 14.41 -16.47
CA LYS A 375 -17.46 14.39 -17.78
C LYS A 375 -16.49 14.77 -18.90
N LYS A 376 -15.61 15.75 -18.69
CA LYS A 376 -14.59 16.14 -19.66
C LYS A 376 -13.64 15.01 -19.99
N ILE A 377 -13.11 14.32 -18.96
CA ILE A 377 -12.16 13.22 -19.11
C ILE A 377 -12.82 11.84 -19.30
N ARG A 378 -14.16 11.81 -19.46
CA ARG A 378 -14.97 10.62 -19.82
C ARG A 378 -14.88 9.47 -18.83
N PHE A 379 -14.73 9.75 -17.53
CA PHE A 379 -14.93 8.74 -16.51
C PHE A 379 -16.42 8.55 -16.24
N ASN A 380 -16.89 7.31 -16.31
CA ASN A 380 -18.30 6.97 -16.12
C ASN A 380 -18.60 6.26 -14.79
N THR A 381 -17.61 6.10 -13.93
CA THR A 381 -17.75 5.45 -12.63
C THR A 381 -16.97 6.20 -11.55
N VAL A 382 -17.64 6.51 -10.44
CA VAL A 382 -17.02 6.96 -9.19
C VAL A 382 -16.50 5.72 -8.47
N GLY A 383 -15.19 5.62 -8.32
CA GLY A 383 -14.50 4.44 -7.75
C GLY A 383 -14.50 4.39 -6.23
N ASN A 384 -13.71 3.48 -5.68
CA ASN A 384 -13.62 3.23 -4.25
C ASN A 384 -13.12 4.45 -3.46
N TRP A 385 -13.48 4.50 -2.18
CA TRP A 385 -13.10 5.53 -1.20
C TRP A 385 -13.46 6.96 -1.60
N SER A 386 -14.34 7.10 -2.58
CA SER A 386 -14.88 8.39 -2.98
C SER A 386 -15.88 8.93 -1.97
N ASP A 387 -16.13 10.22 -2.03
CA ASP A 387 -17.16 10.90 -1.25
C ASP A 387 -18.54 10.40 -1.68
N ILE A 388 -19.24 9.73 -0.79
CA ILE A 388 -20.52 9.08 -1.12
C ILE A 388 -21.64 10.09 -1.38
N ASP A 389 -21.60 11.25 -0.74
CA ASP A 389 -22.60 12.30 -0.98
C ASP A 389 -22.43 12.88 -2.39
N PHE A 390 -21.18 13.10 -2.83
CA PHE A 390 -20.86 13.47 -4.20
C PHE A 390 -21.31 12.40 -5.18
N ALA A 391 -20.96 11.12 -4.95
CA ALA A 391 -21.32 10.01 -5.83
C ALA A 391 -22.83 9.93 -6.07
N ARG A 392 -23.64 10.04 -5.02
CA ARG A 392 -25.10 10.00 -5.11
C ARG A 392 -25.72 11.25 -5.75
N LYS A 393 -25.16 12.44 -5.49
CA LYS A 393 -25.64 13.72 -6.06
C LYS A 393 -25.33 13.88 -7.54
N SER A 394 -24.14 13.47 -7.96
CA SER A 394 -23.67 13.62 -9.35
C SER A 394 -24.44 12.77 -10.35
N ARG A 395 -25.14 11.74 -9.88
CA ARG A 395 -25.80 10.75 -10.75
C ARG A 395 -24.85 10.12 -11.78
N ILE A 396 -23.60 9.97 -11.42
CA ILE A 396 -22.62 9.14 -12.11
C ILE A 396 -22.63 7.78 -11.44
N PRO A 397 -22.65 6.66 -12.17
CA PRO A 397 -22.53 5.33 -11.58
C PRO A 397 -21.37 5.24 -10.58
N TYR A 398 -21.55 4.51 -9.50
CA TYR A 398 -20.54 4.40 -8.48
C TYR A 398 -20.43 2.98 -7.92
N VAL A 399 -19.28 2.66 -7.35
CA VAL A 399 -19.06 1.44 -6.58
C VAL A 399 -18.99 1.78 -5.09
N LEU A 400 -19.44 0.86 -4.23
CA LEU A 400 -19.46 1.04 -2.79
C LEU A 400 -18.45 0.11 -2.11
N PRO A 401 -17.34 0.61 -1.53
CA PRO A 401 -16.51 -0.20 -0.66
C PRO A 401 -17.19 -0.36 0.70
N LEU A 402 -17.52 -1.58 1.08
CA LEU A 402 -18.02 -1.86 2.41
C LEU A 402 -16.88 -1.72 3.42
N ARG A 403 -17.18 -1.18 4.59
CA ARG A 403 -16.21 -0.92 5.66
C ARG A 403 -16.29 -2.00 6.72
N ASP A 404 -15.21 -2.13 7.50
CA ASP A 404 -15.17 -3.00 8.68
C ASP A 404 -15.64 -4.43 8.35
N PHE A 405 -14.96 -5.06 7.35
CA PHE A 405 -15.20 -6.47 7.02
C PHE A 405 -15.15 -7.32 8.29
N PRO A 406 -16.02 -8.32 8.47
CA PRO A 406 -16.12 -9.07 9.70
C PRO A 406 -14.78 -9.58 10.21
N GLY A 407 -14.41 -9.17 11.39
CA GLY A 407 -13.27 -9.65 12.16
C GLY A 407 -13.74 -10.31 13.45
N THR A 408 -12.81 -10.81 14.24
CA THR A 408 -13.04 -11.36 15.58
C THR A 408 -11.93 -10.90 16.52
N ALA A 409 -12.16 -10.96 17.83
CA ALA A 409 -11.14 -10.64 18.83
C ALA A 409 -9.91 -11.56 18.70
N VAL A 410 -10.11 -12.80 18.25
CA VAL A 410 -9.05 -13.76 17.94
C VAL A 410 -8.78 -13.73 16.44
N SER A 411 -7.59 -13.33 16.03
CA SER A 411 -7.10 -13.50 14.65
C SER A 411 -6.22 -14.74 14.56
N LEU A 412 -6.44 -15.56 13.54
CA LEU A 412 -5.71 -16.83 13.36
C LEU A 412 -4.36 -16.61 12.66
N TYR A 413 -4.36 -15.73 11.67
CA TYR A 413 -3.18 -15.32 10.95
C TYR A 413 -3.40 -13.91 10.37
N ARG A 414 -2.56 -12.95 10.72
CA ARG A 414 -2.73 -11.55 10.32
C ARG A 414 -4.15 -11.07 10.66
N ASP A 415 -4.90 -10.65 9.67
CA ASP A 415 -6.29 -10.22 9.81
C ASP A 415 -7.33 -11.30 9.45
N PHE A 416 -6.93 -12.59 9.39
CA PHE A 416 -7.87 -13.70 9.18
C PHE A 416 -8.57 -14.04 10.50
N PRO A 417 -9.91 -13.93 10.56
CA PRO A 417 -10.67 -14.09 11.80
C PRO A 417 -10.94 -15.57 12.18
N ASP A 418 -11.44 -15.78 13.38
CA ASP A 418 -11.99 -17.06 13.83
C ASP A 418 -13.38 -17.30 13.21
N VAL A 419 -13.39 -17.81 11.95
CA VAL A 419 -14.59 -17.86 11.07
C VAL A 419 -15.68 -18.81 11.55
N PHE A 420 -15.40 -19.73 12.51
CA PHE A 420 -16.40 -20.62 13.09
C PHE A 420 -16.97 -20.11 14.43
N SER A 421 -16.59 -18.87 14.83
CA SER A 421 -17.12 -18.26 16.04
C SER A 421 -18.50 -17.60 15.81
N ASP A 422 -19.32 -17.57 16.85
CA ASP A 422 -20.57 -16.78 16.83
C ASP A 422 -20.31 -15.27 16.64
N GLU A 423 -19.15 -14.79 17.13
CA GLU A 423 -18.72 -13.40 16.95
C GLU A 423 -18.61 -13.04 15.48
N TYR A 424 -17.99 -13.93 14.66
CA TYR A 424 -17.86 -13.70 13.24
C TYR A 424 -19.22 -13.55 12.54
N LEU A 425 -20.17 -14.42 12.85
CA LEU A 425 -21.54 -14.34 12.33
C LEU A 425 -22.26 -13.04 12.75
N GLN A 426 -22.12 -12.61 14.01
CA GLN A 426 -22.75 -11.37 14.46
C GLN A 426 -22.14 -10.15 13.78
N ASN A 427 -20.81 -10.13 13.58
CA ASN A 427 -20.11 -9.07 12.87
C ASN A 427 -20.50 -9.06 11.38
N ALA A 428 -20.69 -10.22 10.75
CA ALA A 428 -21.20 -10.31 9.37
C ALA A 428 -22.60 -9.71 9.21
N LYS A 429 -23.49 -9.94 10.18
CA LYS A 429 -24.83 -9.32 10.20
C LYS A 429 -24.77 -7.79 10.32
N ALA A 430 -23.86 -7.29 11.16
CA ALA A 430 -23.64 -5.84 11.31
C ALA A 430 -23.07 -5.23 10.02
N PHE A 431 -22.10 -5.91 9.41
CA PHE A 431 -21.47 -5.53 8.15
C PHE A 431 -22.47 -5.39 7.01
N ALA A 432 -23.35 -6.37 6.85
CA ALA A 432 -24.35 -6.39 5.77
C ALA A 432 -25.33 -5.20 5.82
N ARG A 433 -25.63 -4.67 7.01
CA ARG A 433 -26.58 -3.56 7.19
C ARG A 433 -26.17 -2.27 6.47
N GLN A 434 -24.89 -2.11 6.13
CA GLN A 434 -24.40 -0.97 5.38
C GLN A 434 -25.11 -0.80 4.04
N LEU A 435 -25.60 -1.88 3.44
CA LEU A 435 -26.29 -1.84 2.14
C LEU A 435 -27.75 -1.39 2.23
N ALA A 436 -28.34 -1.30 3.42
CA ALA A 436 -29.78 -1.00 3.58
C ALA A 436 -30.20 0.32 2.91
N ASP A 437 -29.33 1.36 2.96
CA ASP A 437 -29.61 2.68 2.40
C ASP A 437 -29.30 2.79 0.90
N TYR A 438 -28.73 1.76 0.29
CA TYR A 438 -28.26 1.75 -1.09
C TYR A 438 -28.98 0.72 -1.98
N LYS A 439 -29.63 -0.27 -1.42
CA LYS A 439 -30.22 -1.45 -2.11
C LYS A 439 -31.18 -1.13 -3.25
N ASP A 440 -31.74 0.06 -3.29
CA ASP A 440 -32.68 0.50 -4.31
C ASP A 440 -32.10 1.60 -5.23
N ASP A 441 -30.79 1.91 -5.12
CA ASP A 441 -30.14 2.95 -5.92
C ASP A 441 -29.65 2.40 -7.26
N PRO A 442 -30.29 2.75 -8.40
CA PRO A 442 -29.89 2.21 -9.70
C PRO A 442 -28.53 2.72 -10.19
N TYR A 443 -27.93 3.75 -9.54
CA TYR A 443 -26.62 4.24 -9.89
C TYR A 443 -25.48 3.47 -9.21
N MET A 444 -25.78 2.66 -8.19
CA MET A 444 -24.78 1.77 -7.60
C MET A 444 -24.51 0.59 -8.55
N VAL A 445 -23.26 0.48 -9.03
CA VAL A 445 -22.82 -0.63 -9.90
C VAL A 445 -22.73 -1.93 -9.10
N GLY A 446 -22.23 -1.84 -7.90
CA GLY A 446 -22.04 -2.95 -6.99
C GLY A 446 -21.23 -2.54 -5.78
N TYR A 447 -20.95 -3.51 -4.92
CA TYR A 447 -20.16 -3.31 -3.71
C TYR A 447 -18.93 -4.21 -3.70
N PHE A 448 -17.84 -3.70 -3.14
CA PHE A 448 -16.68 -4.49 -2.79
C PHE A 448 -16.79 -4.94 -1.33
N LEU A 449 -16.61 -6.22 -1.09
CA LEU A 449 -16.63 -6.78 0.27
C LEU A 449 -15.46 -6.28 1.11
N ARG A 450 -14.29 -6.20 0.50
CA ARG A 450 -13.06 -5.81 1.17
C ARG A 450 -12.03 -5.33 0.14
N ASN A 451 -10.98 -4.64 0.62
CA ASN A 451 -9.79 -4.35 -0.16
C ASN A 451 -8.58 -5.04 0.45
N GLU A 452 -7.86 -5.79 -0.37
CA GLU A 452 -6.54 -6.36 -0.06
C GLU A 452 -6.44 -6.95 1.35
N PRO A 453 -7.17 -8.02 1.67
CA PRO A 453 -7.04 -8.65 2.98
C PRO A 453 -5.59 -9.06 3.24
N GLN A 454 -5.04 -8.70 4.41
CA GLN A 454 -3.61 -8.86 4.70
C GLN A 454 -3.18 -10.33 4.71
N TRP A 455 -4.06 -11.25 5.09
CA TRP A 455 -3.77 -12.68 5.04
C TRP A 455 -3.51 -13.19 3.61
N ALA A 456 -4.05 -12.52 2.60
CA ALA A 456 -3.87 -12.88 1.19
C ALA A 456 -2.56 -12.36 0.58
N PHE A 457 -1.73 -11.61 1.33
CA PHE A 457 -0.42 -11.15 0.88
C PHE A 457 0.70 -12.19 1.00
N GLY A 458 0.38 -13.46 1.14
CA GLY A 458 1.39 -14.49 1.29
C GLY A 458 0.89 -15.87 0.84
N TYR A 459 1.82 -16.80 0.78
CA TYR A 459 1.59 -18.20 0.40
C TYR A 459 1.39 -19.06 1.66
N HIS A 460 0.49 -18.65 2.57
CA HIS A 460 0.34 -19.31 3.84
C HIS A 460 -0.75 -20.38 3.81
N ASN A 461 -0.48 -21.48 4.50
CA ASN A 461 -1.47 -22.48 4.82
C ASN A 461 -2.19 -22.07 6.11
N LEU A 462 -3.38 -21.49 5.98
CA LEU A 462 -4.10 -20.86 7.08
C LEU A 462 -4.38 -21.81 8.26
N ALA A 463 -4.71 -23.06 7.98
CA ALA A 463 -4.96 -24.03 9.04
C ALA A 463 -3.68 -24.39 9.81
N TYR A 464 -2.53 -24.44 9.13
CA TYR A 464 -1.24 -24.63 9.79
C TYR A 464 -0.89 -23.44 10.71
N GLU A 465 -1.20 -22.22 10.29
CA GLU A 465 -0.93 -21.01 11.07
C GLU A 465 -1.62 -21.01 12.44
N MET A 466 -2.75 -21.70 12.59
CA MET A 466 -3.42 -21.91 13.88
C MET A 466 -2.57 -22.70 14.91
N PHE A 467 -1.54 -23.42 14.42
CA PHE A 467 -0.62 -24.20 15.24
C PHE A 467 0.74 -23.53 15.45
N ALA A 468 0.93 -22.31 14.98
CA ALA A 468 2.12 -21.52 15.30
C ALA A 468 2.17 -21.08 16.77
N THR A 469 0.99 -21.00 17.41
CA THR A 469 0.83 -20.67 18.82
C THR A 469 -0.16 -21.62 19.50
N ARG A 470 -0.26 -21.56 20.83
CA ARG A 470 -1.26 -22.32 21.60
C ARG A 470 -2.60 -21.58 21.74
N GLN A 471 -2.83 -20.54 20.94
CA GLN A 471 -4.07 -19.78 20.99
C GLN A 471 -5.27 -20.68 20.69
N ALA A 472 -6.28 -20.64 21.56
CA ALA A 472 -7.54 -21.33 21.35
C ALA A 472 -8.42 -20.54 20.37
N SER A 473 -9.15 -21.27 19.51
CA SER A 473 -10.15 -20.70 18.60
C SER A 473 -11.22 -21.75 18.25
N HIS A 474 -12.40 -21.30 17.90
CA HIS A 474 -13.47 -22.18 17.41
C HIS A 474 -13.08 -22.85 16.07
N THR A 475 -12.35 -22.14 15.23
CA THR A 475 -11.84 -22.68 13.95
C THR A 475 -10.84 -23.81 14.19
N LYS A 476 -9.98 -23.72 15.22
CA LYS A 476 -9.06 -24.80 15.59
C LYS A 476 -9.82 -26.02 16.13
N ASP A 477 -10.86 -25.80 16.93
CA ASP A 477 -11.72 -26.87 17.42
C ASP A 477 -12.44 -27.58 16.25
N GLU A 478 -12.95 -26.81 15.29
CA GLU A 478 -13.60 -27.38 14.10
C GLU A 478 -12.62 -28.13 13.19
N PHE A 479 -11.38 -27.67 13.07
CA PHE A 479 -10.32 -28.41 12.39
C PHE A 479 -10.10 -29.79 13.03
N ILE A 480 -10.04 -29.87 14.35
CA ILE A 480 -9.86 -31.11 15.07
C ILE A 480 -11.05 -32.06 14.86
N ASN A 481 -12.29 -31.55 14.93
CA ASN A 481 -13.50 -32.31 14.64
C ASN A 481 -13.51 -32.83 13.20
N TRP A 482 -13.13 -31.98 12.24
CA TRP A 482 -13.02 -32.35 10.82
C TRP A 482 -11.96 -33.45 10.60
N LEU A 483 -10.79 -33.34 11.24
CA LEU A 483 -9.71 -34.30 11.15
C LEU A 483 -10.13 -35.65 11.75
N GLU A 484 -10.78 -35.64 12.92
CA GLU A 484 -11.33 -36.83 13.57
C GLU A 484 -12.34 -37.54 12.64
N LYS A 485 -13.26 -36.80 12.03
CA LYS A 485 -14.21 -37.32 11.07
C LYS A 485 -13.53 -37.88 9.82
N LYS A 486 -12.53 -37.19 9.27
CA LYS A 486 -11.75 -37.63 8.08
C LYS A 486 -11.06 -38.95 8.33
N TYR A 487 -10.52 -39.16 9.52
CA TYR A 487 -9.82 -40.39 9.92
C TYR A 487 -10.69 -41.36 10.75
N GLN A 488 -12.03 -41.22 10.71
CA GLN A 488 -13.01 -42.12 11.31
C GLN A 488 -12.78 -42.37 12.79
N GLY A 489 -12.27 -41.38 13.55
CA GLY A 489 -11.98 -41.47 14.97
C GLY A 489 -10.70 -42.23 15.32
N ASP A 490 -9.92 -42.70 14.36
CA ASP A 490 -8.70 -43.46 14.63
C ASP A 490 -7.46 -42.55 14.71
N ILE A 491 -7.08 -42.15 15.92
CA ILE A 491 -5.90 -41.34 16.21
C ILE A 491 -4.59 -42.05 15.81
N THR A 492 -4.58 -43.39 15.74
CA THR A 492 -3.36 -44.12 15.39
C THR A 492 -2.98 -43.94 13.94
N VAL A 493 -3.96 -43.75 13.06
CA VAL A 493 -3.76 -43.44 11.66
C VAL A 493 -3.15 -42.05 11.52
N VAL A 494 -3.67 -41.05 12.24
CA VAL A 494 -3.11 -39.68 12.23
C VAL A 494 -1.68 -39.69 12.74
N ASN A 495 -1.42 -40.35 13.87
CA ASN A 495 -0.07 -40.45 14.45
C ASN A 495 0.93 -41.05 13.45
N LYS A 496 0.53 -42.08 12.71
CA LYS A 496 1.37 -42.69 11.68
C LYS A 496 1.62 -41.75 10.50
N LYS A 497 0.57 -41.09 10.02
CA LYS A 497 0.65 -40.21 8.82
C LYS A 497 1.34 -38.88 9.11
N TRP A 498 1.15 -38.34 10.30
CA TRP A 498 1.71 -37.05 10.71
C TRP A 498 3.03 -37.15 11.48
N ASN A 499 3.54 -38.37 11.71
CA ASN A 499 4.73 -38.63 12.52
C ASN A 499 4.61 -38.10 13.96
N LEU A 500 3.43 -38.22 14.56
CA LEU A 500 3.13 -37.73 15.91
C LEU A 500 2.89 -38.90 16.92
N LYS A 501 2.76 -38.54 18.17
CA LYS A 501 2.43 -39.48 19.28
C LYS A 501 1.35 -38.87 20.16
N LEU A 502 0.21 -38.55 19.60
CA LEU A 502 -0.93 -37.99 20.29
C LEU A 502 -1.70 -39.10 21.03
N LYS A 503 -2.23 -38.77 22.20
CA LYS A 503 -3.10 -39.67 22.96
C LYS A 503 -4.48 -39.80 22.32
N ASP A 504 -5.02 -38.67 21.87
CA ASP A 504 -6.35 -38.51 21.26
C ASP A 504 -6.36 -37.27 20.38
N PHE A 505 -7.44 -37.02 19.61
CA PHE A 505 -7.60 -35.84 18.78
C PHE A 505 -7.59 -34.55 19.61
N ALA A 506 -8.15 -34.54 20.79
CA ALA A 506 -8.21 -33.36 21.65
C ALA A 506 -6.80 -32.87 22.03
N SER A 507 -5.81 -33.76 22.10
CA SER A 507 -4.40 -33.42 22.37
C SER A 507 -3.79 -32.46 21.29
N LEU A 508 -4.39 -32.36 20.10
CA LEU A 508 -3.97 -31.37 19.07
C LEU A 508 -4.16 -29.93 19.53
N LYS A 509 -5.09 -29.65 20.46
CA LYS A 509 -5.32 -28.28 20.94
C LYS A 509 -4.07 -27.67 21.55
N ASP A 510 -3.25 -28.46 22.20
CA ASP A 510 -2.04 -28.04 22.90
C ASP A 510 -0.78 -28.09 22.02
N CYS A 511 -0.90 -28.60 20.78
CA CYS A 511 0.24 -28.71 19.87
C CYS A 511 0.61 -27.36 19.27
N THR A 512 1.92 -27.17 19.10
CA THR A 512 2.51 -26.12 18.27
C THR A 512 3.51 -26.76 17.31
N PHE A 513 3.52 -26.30 16.07
CA PHE A 513 4.42 -26.81 15.05
C PHE A 513 5.32 -25.69 14.54
N LYS A 514 6.63 -25.91 14.52
CA LYS A 514 7.62 -25.03 13.89
C LYS A 514 7.83 -25.36 12.42
N GLU A 515 7.49 -26.59 12.04
CA GLU A 515 7.57 -27.15 10.68
C GLU A 515 6.35 -28.08 10.50
N TYR A 516 5.99 -28.38 9.24
CA TYR A 516 4.93 -29.36 8.98
C TYR A 516 5.33 -30.74 9.53
N PRO A 517 4.47 -31.40 10.29
CA PRO A 517 4.77 -32.73 10.81
C PRO A 517 5.07 -33.76 9.72
N SER A 518 4.42 -33.64 8.55
CA SER A 518 4.62 -34.47 7.36
C SER A 518 3.96 -33.82 6.14
N ASP A 519 4.24 -34.34 4.92
CA ASP A 519 3.54 -33.92 3.71
C ASP A 519 2.03 -34.16 3.79
N VAL A 520 1.61 -35.29 4.41
CA VAL A 520 0.18 -35.59 4.61
C VAL A 520 -0.47 -34.58 5.57
N ALA A 521 0.25 -34.14 6.60
CA ALA A 521 -0.24 -33.08 7.48
C ALA A 521 -0.42 -31.77 6.74
N ASN A 522 0.53 -31.41 5.85
CA ASN A 522 0.42 -30.23 5.01
C ASN A 522 -0.81 -30.27 4.11
N ASP A 523 -1.07 -31.43 3.45
CA ASP A 523 -2.26 -31.63 2.63
C ASP A 523 -3.56 -31.49 3.44
N ASP A 524 -3.60 -32.06 4.65
CA ASP A 524 -4.76 -31.96 5.54
C ASP A 524 -5.01 -30.51 6.00
N PHE A 525 -3.97 -29.76 6.32
CA PHE A 525 -4.07 -28.34 6.65
C PHE A 525 -4.56 -27.53 5.44
N TYR A 526 -4.04 -27.81 4.24
CA TYR A 526 -4.45 -27.10 3.04
C TYR A 526 -5.92 -27.36 2.69
N GLU A 527 -6.38 -28.61 2.78
CA GLU A 527 -7.77 -28.97 2.54
C GLU A 527 -8.71 -28.21 3.50
N PHE A 528 -8.35 -28.15 4.79
CA PHE A 528 -9.15 -27.38 5.76
C PHE A 528 -9.05 -25.86 5.53
N SER A 529 -7.91 -25.36 5.08
CA SER A 529 -7.76 -23.94 4.70
C SER A 529 -8.76 -23.55 3.62
N THR A 530 -9.08 -24.47 2.69
CA THR A 530 -10.13 -24.23 1.69
C THR A 530 -11.50 -24.03 2.34
N ILE A 531 -11.81 -24.81 3.38
CA ILE A 531 -13.06 -24.68 4.15
C ILE A 531 -13.07 -23.34 4.90
N MET A 532 -11.96 -22.99 5.54
CA MET A 532 -11.84 -21.70 6.25
C MET A 532 -12.10 -20.51 5.34
N VAL A 533 -11.48 -20.49 4.16
CA VAL A 533 -11.65 -19.39 3.20
C VAL A 533 -13.07 -19.33 2.63
N LYS A 534 -13.72 -20.47 2.42
CA LYS A 534 -15.14 -20.48 2.04
C LYS A 534 -16.01 -19.87 3.14
N MET A 535 -15.83 -20.26 4.39
CA MET A 535 -16.59 -19.68 5.51
C MET A 535 -16.33 -18.18 5.66
N TYR A 536 -15.09 -17.74 5.44
CA TYR A 536 -14.69 -16.34 5.45
C TYR A 536 -15.50 -15.47 4.47
N VAL A 537 -15.89 -16.02 3.31
CA VAL A 537 -16.65 -15.30 2.29
C VAL A 537 -18.16 -15.62 2.37
N ASP A 538 -18.54 -16.88 2.54
CA ASP A 538 -19.93 -17.32 2.47
C ASP A 538 -20.79 -16.68 3.56
N ILE A 539 -20.29 -16.61 4.80
CA ILE A 539 -21.06 -16.05 5.92
C ILE A 539 -21.40 -14.56 5.68
N PRO A 540 -20.46 -13.66 5.34
CA PRO A 540 -20.82 -12.28 5.02
C PRO A 540 -21.71 -12.16 3.79
N CYS A 541 -21.47 -12.95 2.73
CA CYS A 541 -22.31 -12.93 1.53
C CYS A 541 -23.74 -13.36 1.80
N ASP A 542 -23.97 -14.38 2.63
CA ASP A 542 -25.32 -14.82 3.00
C ASP A 542 -26.07 -13.73 3.77
N GLU A 543 -25.40 -12.97 4.62
CA GLU A 543 -26.02 -11.86 5.33
C GLU A 543 -26.27 -10.65 4.41
N VAL A 544 -25.36 -10.37 3.47
CA VAL A 544 -25.53 -9.30 2.47
C VAL A 544 -26.73 -9.56 1.57
N VAL A 545 -26.89 -10.77 1.05
CA VAL A 545 -28.03 -11.13 0.16
C VAL A 545 -29.39 -10.99 0.85
N LYS A 546 -29.44 -11.10 2.18
CA LYS A 546 -30.70 -10.84 2.94
C LYS A 546 -31.10 -9.36 2.92
N ILE A 547 -30.14 -8.46 2.77
CA ILE A 547 -30.36 -7.00 2.76
C ILE A 547 -30.52 -6.49 1.32
N ASP A 548 -29.60 -6.87 0.43
CA ASP A 548 -29.53 -6.40 -0.95
C ASP A 548 -29.46 -7.60 -1.92
N LYS A 549 -30.44 -7.68 -2.81
CA LYS A 549 -30.56 -8.71 -3.87
C LYS A 549 -30.31 -8.14 -5.25
N ASN A 550 -30.11 -6.84 -5.35
CA ASN A 550 -30.13 -6.10 -6.60
C ASN A 550 -28.72 -5.83 -7.15
N HIS A 551 -27.77 -5.58 -6.26
CA HIS A 551 -26.44 -5.12 -6.66
C HIS A 551 -25.42 -6.24 -6.71
N MET A 552 -24.45 -6.07 -7.60
CA MET A 552 -23.38 -7.05 -7.80
C MET A 552 -22.36 -7.05 -6.65
N ASN A 553 -21.92 -8.25 -6.30
CA ASN A 553 -20.73 -8.47 -5.48
C ASN A 553 -19.49 -8.38 -6.36
N LEU A 554 -18.71 -7.31 -6.22
CA LEU A 554 -17.52 -7.04 -7.01
C LEU A 554 -16.23 -7.65 -6.42
N GLY A 555 -16.34 -8.43 -5.34
CA GLY A 555 -15.23 -9.17 -4.75
C GLY A 555 -14.37 -8.38 -3.75
N MET A 556 -13.09 -8.75 -3.65
CA MET A 556 -12.20 -8.31 -2.57
C MET A 556 -10.97 -7.51 -3.03
N ARG A 557 -10.86 -7.19 -4.32
CA ARG A 557 -9.73 -6.41 -4.86
C ARG A 557 -8.38 -6.94 -4.38
N TYR A 558 -8.12 -8.22 -4.60
CA TYR A 558 -6.84 -8.83 -4.19
C TYR A 558 -5.67 -8.09 -4.85
N ALA A 559 -4.60 -7.81 -4.06
CA ALA A 559 -3.39 -7.17 -4.57
C ALA A 559 -2.73 -8.02 -5.68
N TRP A 560 -2.67 -9.33 -5.48
CA TRP A 560 -2.32 -10.35 -6.47
C TRP A 560 -2.92 -11.69 -6.04
N LEU A 561 -2.92 -12.67 -6.94
CA LEU A 561 -3.41 -14.01 -6.63
C LEU A 561 -2.25 -14.87 -6.13
N SER A 562 -2.05 -14.86 -4.84
CA SER A 562 -0.95 -15.56 -4.17
C SER A 562 -1.17 -17.08 -4.03
N SER A 563 -2.42 -17.55 -4.16
CA SER A 563 -2.78 -18.93 -3.86
C SER A 563 -4.10 -19.31 -4.51
N ASP A 564 -4.30 -20.61 -4.75
CA ASP A 564 -5.57 -21.18 -5.22
C ASP A 564 -6.73 -20.95 -4.26
N LEU A 565 -6.44 -20.74 -2.97
CA LEU A 565 -7.43 -20.40 -1.95
C LEU A 565 -8.23 -19.15 -2.32
N LEU A 566 -7.62 -18.18 -3.00
CA LEU A 566 -8.28 -16.93 -3.39
C LEU A 566 -9.36 -17.15 -4.47
N TYR A 567 -9.21 -18.15 -5.34
CA TYR A 567 -10.26 -18.53 -6.27
C TYR A 567 -11.45 -19.17 -5.56
N LYS A 568 -11.21 -19.96 -4.50
CA LYS A 568 -12.27 -20.50 -3.65
C LYS A 568 -13.03 -19.40 -2.92
N ALA A 569 -12.34 -18.37 -2.46
CA ALA A 569 -12.96 -17.17 -1.93
C ALA A 569 -13.83 -16.44 -2.97
N GLY A 570 -13.51 -16.55 -4.27
CA GLY A 570 -14.19 -15.87 -5.37
C GLY A 570 -15.46 -16.54 -5.89
N GLU A 571 -15.85 -17.73 -5.42
CA GLU A 571 -17.03 -18.46 -5.93
C GLU A 571 -18.34 -17.66 -5.80
N ARG A 572 -18.46 -16.78 -4.77
CA ARG A 572 -19.63 -15.95 -4.48
C ARG A 572 -19.62 -14.58 -5.17
N PHE A 573 -18.60 -14.25 -5.95
CA PHE A 573 -18.49 -12.96 -6.62
C PHE A 573 -19.26 -12.96 -7.95
N ASP A 574 -19.85 -11.83 -8.33
CA ASP A 574 -20.41 -11.60 -9.67
C ASP A 574 -19.30 -11.13 -10.64
N VAL A 575 -18.34 -10.38 -10.12
CA VAL A 575 -17.14 -9.92 -10.81
C VAL A 575 -15.92 -10.25 -9.95
N PHE A 576 -14.91 -10.86 -10.53
CA PHE A 576 -13.65 -11.12 -9.82
C PHE A 576 -12.75 -9.89 -9.90
N SER A 577 -12.51 -9.21 -8.79
CA SER A 577 -11.67 -8.01 -8.77
C SER A 577 -10.28 -8.26 -8.20
N ILE A 578 -9.31 -7.60 -8.84
CA ILE A 578 -7.92 -7.50 -8.39
C ILE A 578 -7.45 -6.06 -8.47
N ASN A 579 -6.40 -5.72 -7.75
CA ASN A 579 -5.62 -4.50 -7.99
C ASN A 579 -4.46 -4.86 -8.92
N GLY A 580 -4.31 -4.11 -10.02
CA GLY A 580 -3.43 -4.53 -11.10
C GLY A 580 -2.45 -3.44 -11.51
N TYR A 581 -1.37 -3.27 -10.74
CA TYR A 581 -0.37 -2.25 -11.04
C TYR A 581 0.62 -2.72 -12.12
N GLY A 582 0.79 -1.91 -13.17
CA GLY A 582 1.68 -2.21 -14.30
C GLY A 582 1.69 -1.11 -15.36
N LEU A 583 2.54 -1.28 -16.36
CA LEU A 583 2.47 -0.49 -17.62
C LEU A 583 1.47 -1.09 -18.61
N VAL A 584 1.12 -2.37 -18.39
CA VAL A 584 0.04 -3.10 -19.04
C VAL A 584 -0.76 -3.84 -17.96
N PRO A 585 -2.03 -4.16 -18.18
CA PRO A 585 -2.81 -4.97 -17.24
C PRO A 585 -2.18 -6.36 -17.01
N PRO A 586 -2.22 -6.90 -15.78
CA PRO A 586 -1.75 -8.25 -15.50
C PRO A 586 -2.52 -9.29 -16.32
N PRO A 587 -2.04 -10.56 -16.43
CA PRO A 587 -2.76 -11.64 -17.11
C PRO A 587 -4.11 -11.91 -16.42
N THR A 588 -5.22 -11.50 -17.05
CA THR A 588 -6.59 -11.61 -16.52
C THR A 588 -7.37 -12.78 -17.09
N SER A 589 -6.92 -13.36 -18.23
CA SER A 589 -7.56 -14.51 -18.86
C SER A 589 -7.58 -15.74 -17.95
N GLU A 590 -6.46 -16.05 -17.28
CA GLU A 590 -6.40 -17.16 -16.32
C GLU A 590 -7.40 -16.95 -15.16
N ILE A 591 -7.54 -15.71 -14.68
CA ILE A 591 -8.50 -15.39 -13.63
C ILE A 591 -9.92 -15.68 -14.10
N ALA A 592 -10.27 -15.24 -15.30
CA ALA A 592 -11.60 -15.47 -15.88
C ALA A 592 -11.87 -16.96 -16.14
N GLU A 593 -10.92 -17.70 -16.68
CA GLU A 593 -11.02 -19.14 -16.91
C GLU A 593 -11.24 -19.92 -15.61
N ARG A 594 -10.44 -19.64 -14.60
CA ARG A 594 -10.49 -20.35 -13.30
C ARG A 594 -11.69 -19.97 -12.45
N SER A 595 -12.10 -18.72 -12.48
CA SER A 595 -13.26 -18.23 -11.69
C SER A 595 -14.59 -18.41 -12.42
N GLY A 596 -14.59 -18.47 -13.76
CA GLY A 596 -15.81 -18.41 -14.57
C GLY A 596 -16.49 -17.05 -14.54
N LYS A 597 -15.79 -15.97 -14.15
CA LYS A 597 -16.33 -14.62 -13.91
C LYS A 597 -15.63 -13.58 -14.80
N PRO A 598 -16.31 -12.46 -15.13
CA PRO A 598 -15.62 -11.31 -15.67
C PRO A 598 -14.67 -10.73 -14.61
N VAL A 599 -13.64 -10.01 -15.08
CA VAL A 599 -12.60 -9.45 -14.23
C VAL A 599 -12.68 -7.93 -14.20
N MET A 600 -12.44 -7.35 -13.03
CA MET A 600 -12.31 -5.92 -12.84
C MET A 600 -10.98 -5.60 -12.17
N ILE A 601 -10.26 -4.60 -12.70
CA ILE A 601 -9.08 -4.03 -12.05
C ILE A 601 -9.57 -2.86 -11.19
N GLY A 602 -9.52 -3.05 -9.88
CA GLY A 602 -10.02 -2.08 -8.90
C GLY A 602 -9.07 -0.91 -8.67
N GLU A 603 -7.76 -1.12 -8.86
CA GLU A 603 -6.73 -0.10 -8.75
C GLU A 603 -5.62 -0.28 -9.77
N PHE A 604 -5.18 0.81 -10.36
CA PHE A 604 -3.92 0.95 -11.07
C PHE A 604 -3.51 2.41 -11.11
N HIS A 605 -2.22 2.68 -11.19
CA HIS A 605 -1.68 4.01 -11.48
C HIS A 605 -0.34 3.94 -12.18
N GLN A 606 0.07 5.07 -12.73
CA GLN A 606 1.44 5.41 -13.08
C GLN A 606 1.73 6.79 -12.49
N GLY A 607 2.94 6.98 -11.98
CA GLY A 607 3.37 8.25 -11.41
C GLY A 607 4.76 8.65 -11.86
N ALA A 608 5.04 9.94 -11.77
CA ALA A 608 6.31 10.54 -12.19
C ALA A 608 6.84 11.49 -11.12
N VAL A 609 8.14 11.77 -11.15
CA VAL A 609 8.78 12.71 -10.20
C VAL A 609 9.32 13.97 -10.87
N ASP A 610 8.93 14.23 -12.11
CA ASP A 610 9.30 15.45 -12.83
C ASP A 610 8.60 16.70 -12.29
N ARG A 611 7.44 16.54 -11.66
CA ARG A 611 6.64 17.63 -11.07
C ARG A 611 6.17 17.28 -9.66
N ALA A 612 5.88 18.33 -8.91
CA ALA A 612 5.19 18.32 -7.61
C ALA A 612 5.81 17.42 -6.53
N LEU A 613 5.64 16.13 -6.60
CA LEU A 613 5.93 15.20 -5.50
C LEU A 613 7.20 14.36 -5.75
N PRO A 614 7.81 13.83 -4.67
CA PRO A 614 9.11 13.17 -4.75
C PRO A 614 9.04 11.64 -4.95
N ALA A 615 7.84 11.07 -5.18
CA ALA A 615 7.69 9.63 -5.35
C ALA A 615 6.68 9.29 -6.47
N THR A 616 6.97 8.22 -7.19
CA THR A 616 6.16 7.76 -8.33
C THR A 616 4.97 6.90 -7.90
N GLY A 617 5.03 6.28 -6.72
CA GLY A 617 4.18 5.15 -6.41
C GLY A 617 4.65 3.85 -7.07
N ILE A 618 3.77 2.85 -7.11
CA ILE A 618 4.10 1.46 -7.47
C ILE A 618 4.65 1.33 -8.90
N ILE A 619 4.13 2.14 -9.84
CA ILE A 619 4.61 2.14 -11.23
C ILE A 619 5.17 3.51 -11.58
N GLY A 620 6.48 3.55 -11.83
CA GLY A 620 7.20 4.75 -12.20
C GLY A 620 7.30 4.94 -13.71
N VAL A 621 7.20 6.21 -14.13
CA VAL A 621 7.51 6.70 -15.48
C VAL A 621 8.32 8.00 -15.37
N LEU A 622 9.02 8.41 -16.43
CA LEU A 622 9.97 9.53 -16.37
C LEU A 622 9.30 10.89 -16.15
N ASN A 623 8.15 11.11 -16.77
CA ASN A 623 7.49 12.41 -16.83
C ASN A 623 5.99 12.30 -17.10
N GLN A 624 5.29 13.44 -17.12
CA GLN A 624 3.84 13.48 -17.35
C GLN A 624 3.42 13.05 -18.76
N GLN A 625 4.26 13.20 -19.77
CA GLN A 625 3.97 12.71 -21.13
C GLN A 625 3.98 11.18 -21.18
N GLU A 626 4.97 10.56 -20.55
CA GLU A 626 4.99 9.10 -20.43
C GLU A 626 3.88 8.57 -19.53
N ARG A 627 3.50 9.32 -18.49
CA ARG A 627 2.34 9.00 -17.65
C ARG A 627 1.05 8.95 -18.46
N ALA A 628 0.86 9.93 -19.34
CA ALA A 628 -0.25 9.98 -20.27
C ALA A 628 -0.26 8.79 -21.25
N ALA A 629 0.90 8.48 -21.85
CA ALA A 629 1.06 7.33 -22.74
C ALA A 629 0.81 6.00 -22.03
N ALA A 630 1.30 5.86 -20.79
CA ALA A 630 1.13 4.67 -19.95
C ALA A 630 -0.34 4.45 -19.57
N TYR A 631 -1.06 5.50 -19.19
CA TYR A 631 -2.51 5.43 -18.95
C TYR A 631 -3.25 4.90 -20.17
N ARG A 632 -3.00 5.49 -21.35
CA ARG A 632 -3.63 5.09 -22.58
C ARG A 632 -3.31 3.63 -22.94
N ASN A 633 -2.03 3.26 -22.87
CA ASN A 633 -1.59 1.89 -23.11
C ASN A 633 -2.31 0.90 -22.19
N TYR A 634 -2.38 1.21 -20.89
CA TYR A 634 -3.01 0.35 -19.88
C TYR A 634 -4.51 0.14 -20.15
N ILE A 635 -5.27 1.22 -20.35
CA ILE A 635 -6.72 1.17 -20.57
C ILE A 635 -7.07 0.50 -21.89
N GLU A 636 -6.42 0.86 -23.00
CA GLU A 636 -6.78 0.30 -24.30
C GLU A 636 -6.38 -1.18 -24.42
N GLN A 637 -5.17 -1.56 -23.94
CA GLN A 637 -4.76 -2.96 -23.87
C GLN A 637 -5.67 -3.79 -22.95
N GLY A 638 -6.18 -3.19 -21.88
CA GLY A 638 -7.12 -3.84 -20.98
C GLY A 638 -8.46 -4.11 -21.63
N PHE A 639 -9.14 -3.07 -22.13
CA PHE A 639 -10.47 -3.26 -22.71
C PHE A 639 -10.48 -4.01 -24.05
N ALA A 640 -9.35 -4.19 -24.70
CA ALA A 640 -9.22 -5.14 -25.80
C ALA A 640 -9.40 -6.60 -25.35
N ARG A 641 -9.20 -6.91 -24.07
CA ARG A 641 -9.39 -8.27 -23.52
C ARG A 641 -10.86 -8.56 -23.25
N PRO A 642 -11.38 -9.71 -23.67
CA PRO A 642 -12.81 -10.00 -23.61
C PRO A 642 -13.35 -10.21 -22.19
N GLU A 643 -12.52 -10.53 -21.24
CA GLU A 643 -12.89 -10.77 -19.84
C GLU A 643 -12.94 -9.50 -18.98
N LEU A 644 -12.26 -8.41 -19.38
CA LEU A 644 -12.21 -7.18 -18.60
C LEU A 644 -13.45 -6.32 -18.80
N VAL A 645 -14.13 -6.01 -17.68
CA VAL A 645 -15.36 -5.21 -17.65
C VAL A 645 -15.24 -3.89 -16.89
N GLY A 646 -14.12 -3.68 -16.21
CA GLY A 646 -13.87 -2.42 -15.50
C GLY A 646 -12.40 -2.24 -15.13
N MET A 647 -11.96 -0.98 -15.14
CA MET A 647 -10.63 -0.56 -14.69
C MET A 647 -10.73 0.80 -14.01
N HIS A 648 -10.25 0.90 -12.76
CA HIS A 648 -10.35 2.08 -11.94
C HIS A 648 -8.96 2.65 -11.64
N TYR A 649 -8.77 3.94 -11.96
CA TYR A 649 -7.52 4.65 -11.75
C TYR A 649 -7.40 5.12 -10.30
N PHE A 650 -6.30 4.85 -9.66
CA PHE A 650 -5.96 5.30 -8.31
C PHE A 650 -4.91 6.40 -8.40
N GLN A 651 -5.22 7.72 -8.19
CA GLN A 651 -6.41 8.28 -7.57
C GLN A 651 -6.72 9.70 -8.08
N TRP A 652 -7.77 10.37 -7.51
CA TRP A 652 -8.23 11.70 -7.95
C TRP A 652 -7.25 12.82 -7.66
N ILE A 653 -6.80 12.99 -6.41
CA ILE A 653 -5.89 14.06 -5.98
C ILE A 653 -4.52 13.48 -5.68
N ASP A 654 -3.46 14.23 -5.99
CA ASP A 654 -2.11 13.91 -5.49
C ASP A 654 -2.10 13.74 -3.96
N GLN A 655 -1.25 12.86 -3.49
CA GLN A 655 -1.05 12.67 -2.06
C GLN A 655 -0.25 13.86 -1.49
N PRO A 656 -0.31 14.13 -0.18
CA PRO A 656 0.45 15.24 0.39
C PRO A 656 1.95 14.93 0.43
N TYR A 657 2.79 15.93 0.18
CA TYR A 657 4.27 15.80 0.21
C TYR A 657 4.78 15.10 1.48
N TYR A 658 4.22 15.46 2.63
CA TYR A 658 4.58 14.91 3.95
C TYR A 658 3.95 13.53 4.25
N GLY A 659 3.28 12.93 3.27
CA GLY A 659 2.64 11.63 3.34
C GLY A 659 1.22 11.68 3.93
N ARG A 660 0.30 10.94 3.31
CA ARG A 660 -1.06 10.74 3.85
C ARG A 660 -1.01 9.91 5.15
N PHE A 661 -2.15 9.47 5.66
CA PHE A 661 -2.27 8.76 6.95
C PHE A 661 -1.36 7.52 7.08
N ASP A 662 -1.10 6.80 6.01
CA ASP A 662 -0.21 5.63 5.96
C ASP A 662 1.22 5.97 5.54
N GLY A 663 1.48 7.20 5.13
CA GLY A 663 2.80 7.71 4.76
C GLY A 663 3.10 7.76 3.27
N GLU A 664 2.17 7.41 2.38
CA GLU A 664 2.39 7.59 0.94
C GLU A 664 2.36 9.07 0.54
N ASN A 665 3.25 9.44 -0.40
CA ASN A 665 3.35 10.80 -0.96
C ASN A 665 3.57 10.80 -2.47
N TYR A 666 2.78 9.99 -3.17
CA TYR A 666 2.95 9.69 -4.58
C TYR A 666 2.34 10.74 -5.51
N ASN A 667 3.02 11.03 -6.63
CA ASN A 667 2.51 11.84 -7.74
C ASN A 667 1.66 11.00 -8.69
N ILE A 668 0.44 10.73 -8.28
CA ILE A 668 -0.49 9.84 -8.98
C ILE A 668 -1.87 10.46 -9.20
N GLY A 669 -2.11 11.67 -8.69
CA GLY A 669 -3.38 12.38 -8.83
C GLY A 669 -3.69 12.77 -10.27
N VAL A 670 -4.97 12.88 -10.61
CA VAL A 670 -5.43 13.57 -11.82
C VAL A 670 -5.29 15.08 -11.66
N VAL A 671 -5.46 15.55 -10.42
CA VAL A 671 -5.27 16.94 -10.01
C VAL A 671 -4.24 17.05 -8.88
N THR A 672 -3.55 18.19 -8.82
CA THR A 672 -2.63 18.51 -7.72
C THR A 672 -3.38 18.83 -6.42
N THR A 673 -2.65 18.97 -5.30
CA THR A 673 -3.17 19.47 -4.01
C THR A 673 -3.72 20.91 -4.09
N CYS A 674 -3.48 21.62 -5.19
CA CYS A 674 -4.04 22.94 -5.51
C CYS A 674 -5.19 22.89 -6.52
N ASN A 675 -5.75 21.70 -6.78
CA ASN A 675 -6.84 21.45 -7.73
C ASN A 675 -6.51 21.85 -9.19
N ILE A 676 -5.27 21.73 -9.59
CA ILE A 676 -4.82 21.97 -10.98
C ILE A 676 -4.67 20.60 -11.67
N PRO A 677 -5.43 20.33 -12.75
CA PRO A 677 -5.29 19.11 -13.54
C PRO A 677 -3.92 19.01 -14.22
N TYR A 678 -3.41 17.81 -14.40
CA TYR A 678 -2.26 17.53 -15.26
C TYR A 678 -2.72 17.48 -16.72
N PRO A 679 -2.39 18.47 -17.55
CA PRO A 679 -3.00 18.58 -18.90
C PRO A 679 -2.67 17.38 -19.78
N GLU A 680 -1.44 16.87 -19.76
CA GLU A 680 -1.02 15.71 -20.55
C GLU A 680 -1.85 14.47 -20.20
N LEU A 681 -2.05 14.22 -18.90
CA LEU A 681 -2.82 13.09 -18.41
C LEU A 681 -4.32 13.23 -18.73
N THR A 682 -4.92 14.40 -18.48
CA THR A 682 -6.35 14.62 -18.71
C THR A 682 -6.72 14.62 -20.20
N GLU A 683 -5.85 15.06 -21.09
CA GLU A 683 -6.02 14.94 -22.53
C GLU A 683 -5.97 13.49 -23.00
N ALA A 684 -5.00 12.72 -22.49
CA ALA A 684 -4.91 11.30 -22.77
C ALA A 684 -6.12 10.54 -22.22
N MET A 685 -6.59 10.85 -21.01
CA MET A 685 -7.80 10.26 -20.43
C MET A 685 -9.02 10.54 -21.31
N THR A 686 -9.23 11.78 -21.73
CA THR A 686 -10.33 12.15 -22.62
C THR A 686 -10.33 11.31 -23.89
N THR A 687 -9.21 11.32 -24.62
CA THR A 687 -9.06 10.62 -25.90
C THR A 687 -9.24 9.11 -25.75
N THR A 688 -8.64 8.54 -24.70
CA THR A 688 -8.70 7.08 -24.43
C THR A 688 -10.10 6.65 -24.07
N ASN A 689 -10.72 7.33 -23.10
CA ASN A 689 -12.00 6.90 -22.54
C ASN A 689 -13.17 7.08 -23.55
N GLU A 690 -13.08 8.01 -24.49
CA GLU A 690 -14.06 8.14 -25.57
C GLU A 690 -14.09 6.95 -26.51
N ARG A 691 -12.98 6.23 -26.67
CA ARG A 691 -12.86 5.15 -27.66
C ARG A 691 -12.87 3.73 -27.09
N ILE A 692 -13.10 3.56 -25.78
CA ILE A 692 -13.04 2.24 -25.13
C ILE A 692 -13.97 1.20 -25.77
N TYR A 693 -15.18 1.60 -26.18
CA TYR A 693 -16.12 0.69 -26.83
C TYR A 693 -15.68 0.28 -28.25
N ASP A 694 -15.06 1.19 -28.99
CA ASP A 694 -14.50 0.89 -30.32
C ASP A 694 -13.29 -0.05 -30.20
N VAL A 695 -12.44 0.11 -29.20
CA VAL A 695 -11.34 -0.81 -28.87
C VAL A 695 -11.89 -2.15 -28.43
N ALA A 696 -12.84 -2.17 -27.49
CA ALA A 696 -13.41 -3.39 -26.94
C ALA A 696 -14.13 -4.28 -27.97
N THR A 697 -14.63 -3.68 -29.06
CA THR A 697 -15.29 -4.39 -30.16
C THR A 697 -14.34 -4.68 -31.32
N GLY A 698 -13.05 -4.33 -31.22
CA GLY A 698 -12.08 -4.54 -32.28
C GLY A 698 -12.26 -3.64 -33.50
N LYS A 699 -13.10 -2.61 -33.42
CA LYS A 699 -13.29 -1.62 -34.49
C LYS A 699 -12.06 -0.74 -34.67
N VAL A 700 -11.34 -0.49 -33.60
CA VAL A 700 -10.04 0.22 -33.58
C VAL A 700 -9.04 -0.67 -32.85
N GLU A 701 -7.82 -0.69 -33.33
CA GLU A 701 -6.72 -1.35 -32.66
C GLU A 701 -6.36 -0.63 -31.36
N ALA A 702 -6.06 -1.42 -30.31
CA ALA A 702 -5.63 -0.89 -29.04
C ALA A 702 -4.26 -0.20 -29.17
N TYR A 703 -4.12 0.96 -28.56
CA TYR A 703 -2.85 1.67 -28.49
C TYR A 703 -1.80 0.81 -27.78
N SER A 704 -0.61 0.76 -28.37
CA SER A 704 0.56 0.08 -27.79
C SER A 704 1.75 1.03 -27.84
N ALA A 705 2.39 1.22 -26.70
CA ALA A 705 3.61 2.00 -26.59
C ALA A 705 4.69 1.22 -25.86
N ASP A 706 5.93 1.33 -26.34
CA ASP A 706 7.10 0.89 -25.61
C ASP A 706 7.48 2.01 -24.62
N ILE A 707 7.05 1.85 -23.37
CA ILE A 707 7.30 2.83 -22.32
C ILE A 707 8.53 2.37 -21.56
N PRO A 708 9.57 3.22 -21.47
CA PRO A 708 10.80 2.86 -20.78
C PRO A 708 10.53 2.48 -19.32
N LYS A 709 11.14 1.39 -18.88
CA LYS A 709 11.09 0.99 -17.47
C LYS A 709 11.79 2.04 -16.62
N THR A 710 11.07 2.62 -15.71
CA THR A 710 11.60 3.60 -14.74
C THR A 710 11.51 2.98 -13.35
N PRO A 711 12.55 3.12 -12.51
CA PRO A 711 12.50 2.67 -11.12
C PRO A 711 11.29 3.23 -10.40
N ALA A 712 10.55 2.37 -9.73
CA ALA A 712 9.46 2.79 -8.88
C ALA A 712 9.99 3.33 -7.55
N ILE A 713 9.47 4.48 -7.12
CA ILE A 713 9.71 5.05 -5.79
C ILE A 713 8.44 4.86 -4.99
N HIS A 714 8.39 3.72 -4.29
CA HIS A 714 7.26 3.33 -3.43
C HIS A 714 7.76 2.59 -2.19
N TYR A 715 6.92 2.45 -1.19
CA TYR A 715 7.22 1.85 0.12
C TYR A 715 6.00 1.21 0.77
#